data_816eddec09d40ca9a82fe687c90add39
#
_entry.id   816eddec09d40ca9a82fe687c90add39
#
_cell.length_a   1.000
_cell.length_b   1.000
_cell.length_c   1.000
_cell.angle_alpha   90.00
_cell.angle_beta   90.00
_cell.angle_gamma   90.00
#
_symmetry.space_group_name_H-M   'P 1'
#
loop_
_entity.id
_entity.type
_entity.pdbx_description
1 polymer ?
#
loop_
_entity_poly.entity_id
_entity_poly.type
_entity_poly.pdbx_seq_one_letter_code
_entity_poly.pdbx_strand_id
1 'polypeptide(L)'
;MYIAHNMARRLNNITSHILYTLFVFVLLALVGCDGTRYVADGDYLLTSTHVSCENPRINLTTMDTYIRQRPNSKWLSSLKVPLGFYSMSGVDTTKWINRTLRNWGQAPVVYDSLLTARTVEDITAAVRNEGYLNATVTPQLTKKGKRIKVNYGIVTGSPYVVRKIKYDIKDPIIGDMLAKDEQLLDMHTGQIFSVNQLGRDRNRITDYLNNHGYYQFNKEFITFDVDSSQMNRTVDVTMNIDLYRRNSYQDFSLHPLYSVRNVYFEGANTPDFTLRRSVLEQNSFIASGKPYSAADLQRTYTRFSRLQAIRYTNIHFDENPDSMYLDCHIQVSPQKTNSIQFQPEGTNTAGDLGAAVSLIYQNRNIFHGSELLNVTARGAYEAIRGLEGYQSHNYEEWGLETSLAFPRFLFPWMKKSFHRRSSATSEILFSYNRQNRPEFQRRIFTAAWRYKWNNPRKHTQYKVDAIDVNFISMPWISETFKHDYLDSVSNRNAILRYNYENLMIMKAGIGFTYSDKGKTIRLNFESAGNVLHLLSAPLKFRENDEGQNTFLGIAYAQYIKGDVDYTRLFALDDRSNLAVHARLGIAYPYGNSSILPFEKRYFAGGSNSVRGWSVRSLGPGGYVRNDGRIDFINQTGDIKLELSAEMRSHLFWRFQSAIFVDAGNIWTIRKYDDQPDGQFRFDTFMKQIAVAYGIGLRLNFDYFVIRLDMGMKAVNPAYTTSREHFPLVHSNFSRDHAFHFAVGFPF
;
A
#
# COMPACT_ATOMS: atom_id res chain seq x y z
N MET A 1 -26.25 -37.03 -16.48
CA MET A 1 -26.30 -36.93 -15.01
C MET A 1 -25.42 -37.96 -14.28
N TYR A 2 -25.45 -39.24 -14.63
CA TYR A 2 -24.66 -40.32 -13.99
C TYR A 2 -23.14 -40.20 -14.18
N ILE A 3 -22.66 -39.71 -15.35
CA ILE A 3 -21.24 -39.52 -15.65
C ILE A 3 -20.67 -38.32 -14.90
N ALA A 4 -21.42 -37.25 -14.74
CA ALA A 4 -21.00 -36.07 -13.97
C ALA A 4 -20.89 -36.35 -12.46
N HIS A 5 -21.79 -37.18 -11.93
CA HIS A 5 -21.78 -37.61 -10.52
C HIS A 5 -20.58 -38.54 -10.21
N ASN A 6 -20.23 -39.43 -11.13
CA ASN A 6 -19.04 -40.28 -11.00
C ASN A 6 -17.73 -39.51 -11.19
N MET A 7 -17.69 -38.50 -12.07
CA MET A 7 -16.53 -37.59 -12.18
C MET A 7 -16.34 -36.74 -10.92
N ALA A 8 -17.41 -36.20 -10.35
CA ALA A 8 -17.33 -35.43 -9.09
C ALA A 8 -16.85 -36.29 -7.91
N ARG A 9 -17.31 -37.57 -7.80
CA ARG A 9 -16.82 -38.52 -6.81
C ARG A 9 -15.33 -38.88 -7.04
N ARG A 10 -14.88 -39.07 -8.27
CA ARG A 10 -13.46 -39.33 -8.57
C ARG A 10 -12.59 -38.12 -8.27
N LEU A 11 -13.03 -36.90 -8.60
CA LEU A 11 -12.34 -35.66 -8.24
C LEU A 11 -12.26 -35.47 -6.73
N ASN A 12 -13.33 -35.73 -5.98
CA ASN A 12 -13.32 -35.66 -4.51
C ASN A 12 -12.35 -36.67 -3.87
N ASN A 13 -12.27 -37.90 -4.42
CA ASN A 13 -11.31 -38.88 -3.94
C ASN A 13 -9.86 -38.47 -4.28
N ILE A 14 -9.60 -37.93 -5.46
CA ILE A 14 -8.26 -37.48 -5.86
C ILE A 14 -7.83 -36.27 -5.01
N THR A 15 -8.71 -35.31 -4.75
CA THR A 15 -8.41 -34.16 -3.87
C THR A 15 -8.20 -34.58 -2.43
N SER A 16 -8.98 -35.54 -1.91
CA SER A 16 -8.76 -36.11 -0.58
C SER A 16 -7.41 -36.83 -0.48
N HIS A 17 -7.01 -37.61 -1.46
CA HIS A 17 -5.71 -38.29 -1.50
C HIS A 17 -4.55 -37.28 -1.63
N ILE A 18 -4.70 -36.22 -2.41
CA ILE A 18 -3.68 -35.15 -2.51
C ILE A 18 -3.53 -34.42 -1.17
N LEU A 19 -4.63 -34.11 -0.49
CA LEU A 19 -4.60 -33.49 0.84
C LEU A 19 -3.96 -34.40 1.90
N TYR A 20 -4.29 -35.70 1.86
CA TYR A 20 -3.70 -36.70 2.75
C TYR A 20 -2.19 -36.88 2.48
N THR A 21 -1.79 -36.96 1.22
CA THR A 21 -0.36 -37.03 0.87
C THR A 21 0.38 -35.76 1.23
N LEU A 22 -0.20 -34.59 1.05
CA LEU A 22 0.39 -33.31 1.47
C LEU A 22 0.51 -33.23 3.01
N PHE A 23 -0.50 -33.67 3.73
CA PHE A 23 -0.50 -33.75 5.20
C PHE A 23 0.53 -34.76 5.73
N VAL A 24 0.62 -35.93 5.12
CA VAL A 24 1.63 -36.93 5.43
C VAL A 24 3.04 -36.44 5.09
N PHE A 25 3.19 -35.72 3.97
CA PHE A 25 4.48 -35.10 3.59
C PHE A 25 4.91 -34.01 4.57
N VAL A 26 3.97 -33.18 5.05
CA VAL A 26 4.22 -32.18 6.09
C VAL A 26 4.57 -32.85 7.42
N LEU A 27 3.84 -33.93 7.80
CA LEU A 27 4.17 -34.73 8.99
C LEU A 27 5.54 -35.40 8.89
N LEU A 28 5.89 -35.97 7.75
CA LEU A 28 7.21 -36.55 7.51
C LEU A 28 8.32 -35.49 7.55
N ALA A 29 8.06 -34.29 7.03
CA ALA A 29 8.98 -33.15 7.13
C ALA A 29 9.15 -32.65 8.58
N LEU A 30 8.12 -32.79 9.41
CA LEU A 30 8.17 -32.49 10.86
C LEU A 30 8.94 -33.56 11.67
N VAL A 31 8.85 -34.80 11.28
CA VAL A 31 9.53 -35.95 11.97
C VAL A 31 10.99 -36.10 11.51
N GLY A 32 11.30 -35.71 10.26
CA GLY A 32 12.64 -35.82 9.65
C GLY A 32 13.66 -34.72 10.04
N CYS A 33 13.32 -33.84 10.97
CA CYS A 33 14.16 -32.66 11.30
C CYS A 33 15.32 -32.93 12.24
N ASP A 34 16.21 -33.91 11.97
CA ASP A 34 17.54 -33.83 12.56
C ASP A 34 18.43 -32.87 11.73
N GLY A 35 18.28 -31.56 11.99
CA GLY A 35 19.07 -30.51 11.34
C GLY A 35 20.57 -30.61 11.59
N THR A 36 21.03 -31.56 12.41
CA THR A 36 22.44 -31.75 12.73
C THR A 36 23.11 -32.83 11.88
N ARG A 37 22.37 -33.51 10.98
CA ARG A 37 22.88 -34.59 10.12
C ARG A 37 24.08 -34.19 9.27
N TYR A 38 24.13 -32.95 8.79
CA TYR A 38 25.21 -32.41 7.94
C TYR A 38 26.14 -31.45 8.69
N VAL A 39 26.11 -31.46 10.03
CA VAL A 39 27.06 -30.72 10.87
C VAL A 39 28.23 -31.63 11.20
N ALA A 40 29.44 -31.22 10.85
CA ALA A 40 30.64 -31.99 11.11
C ALA A 40 30.86 -32.24 12.62
N ASP A 41 31.67 -33.29 12.92
CA ASP A 41 32.02 -33.54 14.30
C ASP A 41 32.95 -32.42 14.80
N GLY A 42 32.64 -31.88 15.97
CA GLY A 42 33.32 -30.69 16.52
C GLY A 42 32.61 -29.35 16.24
N ASP A 43 31.73 -29.33 15.24
CA ASP A 43 30.96 -28.14 14.87
C ASP A 43 29.59 -28.13 15.57
N TYR A 44 28.95 -26.95 15.58
CA TYR A 44 27.63 -26.75 16.21
C TYR A 44 26.65 -26.05 15.24
N LEU A 45 25.44 -26.56 15.18
CA LEU A 45 24.33 -25.92 14.49
C LEU A 45 23.86 -24.69 15.30
N LEU A 46 23.91 -23.51 14.70
CA LEU A 46 23.37 -22.31 15.29
C LEU A 46 21.83 -22.35 15.28
N THR A 47 21.21 -22.39 16.46
CA THR A 47 19.76 -22.58 16.59
C THR A 47 19.00 -21.32 16.94
N SER A 48 19.65 -20.39 17.64
CA SER A 48 19.05 -19.10 18.04
C SER A 48 20.15 -18.09 18.30
N THR A 49 19.91 -16.86 17.91
CA THR A 49 20.65 -15.67 18.33
C THR A 49 19.68 -14.71 19.00
N HIS A 50 20.09 -14.06 20.06
CA HIS A 50 19.28 -13.09 20.80
C HIS A 50 20.16 -12.03 21.41
N VAL A 51 19.61 -10.80 21.51
CA VAL A 51 20.24 -9.71 22.24
C VAL A 51 19.42 -9.43 23.49
N SER A 52 20.07 -9.36 24.65
CA SER A 52 19.43 -9.05 25.93
C SER A 52 20.11 -7.86 26.59
N CYS A 53 19.31 -6.98 27.16
CA CYS A 53 19.76 -5.82 27.92
C CYS A 53 18.75 -5.50 29.01
N GLU A 54 19.22 -5.22 30.23
CA GLU A 54 18.34 -4.81 31.33
C GLU A 54 17.91 -3.34 31.22
N ASN A 55 18.65 -2.54 30.46
CA ASN A 55 18.35 -1.14 30.28
C ASN A 55 17.25 -0.92 29.23
N PRO A 56 16.04 -0.43 29.61
CA PRO A 56 14.92 -0.25 28.70
C PRO A 56 15.12 0.86 27.66
N ARG A 57 16.14 1.72 27.82
CA ARG A 57 16.46 2.78 26.87
C ARG A 57 17.18 2.27 25.63
N ILE A 58 17.78 1.09 25.71
CA ILE A 58 18.43 0.46 24.55
C ILE A 58 17.38 -0.22 23.69
N ASN A 59 17.32 0.17 22.42
CA ASN A 59 16.41 -0.44 21.47
C ASN A 59 16.97 -1.78 20.97
N LEU A 60 16.48 -2.87 21.54
CA LEU A 60 16.94 -4.23 21.20
C LEU A 60 16.71 -4.58 19.73
N THR A 61 15.66 -4.06 19.10
CA THR A 61 15.39 -4.28 17.66
C THR A 61 16.51 -3.67 16.80
N THR A 62 17.02 -2.50 17.18
CA THR A 62 18.17 -1.87 16.50
C THR A 62 19.43 -2.67 16.74
N MET A 63 19.67 -3.15 17.97
CA MET A 63 20.85 -3.95 18.30
C MET A 63 20.85 -5.30 17.57
N ASP A 64 19.68 -5.91 17.36
CA ASP A 64 19.53 -7.14 16.59
C ASP A 64 20.01 -7.01 15.13
N THR A 65 19.96 -5.81 14.55
CA THR A 65 20.43 -5.59 13.18
C THR A 65 21.95 -5.75 13.02
N TYR A 66 22.70 -5.64 14.10
CA TYR A 66 24.17 -5.82 14.10
C TYR A 66 24.60 -7.30 14.18
N ILE A 67 23.67 -8.24 14.38
CA ILE A 67 24.02 -9.67 14.41
C ILE A 67 24.46 -10.13 13.03
N ARG A 68 25.75 -10.51 12.92
CA ARG A 68 26.39 -10.93 11.66
C ARG A 68 25.97 -12.32 11.22
N GLN A 69 25.68 -13.22 12.15
CA GLN A 69 25.31 -14.60 11.86
C GLN A 69 23.93 -14.90 12.44
N ARG A 70 22.97 -15.20 11.57
CA ARG A 70 21.61 -15.56 11.94
C ARG A 70 21.37 -17.05 11.79
N PRO A 71 20.56 -17.69 12.64
CA PRO A 71 20.21 -19.10 12.54
C PRO A 71 19.39 -19.39 11.28
N ASN A 72 19.25 -20.68 10.95
CA ASN A 72 18.39 -21.10 9.86
C ASN A 72 16.97 -20.53 9.99
N SER A 73 16.42 -20.11 8.85
CA SER A 73 15.07 -19.55 8.78
C SER A 73 14.00 -20.55 9.25
N LYS A 74 12.92 -20.01 9.79
CA LYS A 74 11.79 -20.80 10.27
C LYS A 74 10.58 -20.53 9.36
N TRP A 75 9.81 -21.59 9.11
CA TRP A 75 8.51 -21.46 8.51
C TRP A 75 7.48 -21.13 9.59
N LEU A 76 6.59 -20.18 9.33
CA LEU A 76 5.63 -19.66 10.31
C LEU A 76 6.30 -19.28 11.65
N SER A 77 7.51 -18.70 11.59
CA SER A 77 8.33 -18.23 12.72
C SER A 77 8.67 -19.31 13.77
N SER A 78 8.26 -20.57 13.58
CA SER A 78 8.44 -21.66 14.55
C SER A 78 9.10 -22.90 13.98
N LEU A 79 8.72 -23.35 12.81
CA LEU A 79 9.10 -24.62 12.23
C LEU A 79 10.32 -24.49 11.30
N LYS A 80 11.37 -25.29 11.49
CA LYS A 80 12.59 -25.27 10.66
C LYS A 80 12.43 -26.07 9.37
N VAL A 81 11.34 -25.89 8.63
CA VAL A 81 11.01 -26.62 7.41
C VAL A 81 12.10 -26.49 6.33
N PRO A 82 12.70 -25.32 6.04
CA PRO A 82 13.78 -25.25 5.06
C PRO A 82 15.01 -26.08 5.43
N LEU A 83 15.40 -26.10 6.70
CA LEU A 83 16.46 -26.97 7.19
C LEU A 83 16.07 -28.46 7.09
N GLY A 84 14.79 -28.79 7.33
CA GLY A 84 14.25 -30.14 7.17
C GLY A 84 14.38 -30.65 5.73
N PHE A 85 13.99 -29.86 4.70
CA PHE A 85 14.16 -30.22 3.31
C PHE A 85 15.63 -30.51 2.96
N TYR A 86 16.55 -29.68 3.43
CA TYR A 86 17.96 -29.91 3.23
C TYR A 86 18.43 -31.21 3.92
N SER A 87 18.00 -31.45 5.15
CA SER A 87 18.37 -32.62 5.95
C SER A 87 17.83 -33.95 5.39
N MET A 88 16.71 -33.89 4.65
CA MET A 88 16.11 -35.04 3.96
C MET A 88 16.88 -35.44 2.69
N SER A 89 17.69 -34.52 2.13
CA SER A 89 18.49 -34.84 0.96
C SER A 89 19.51 -35.92 1.26
N GLY A 90 19.85 -36.75 0.26
CA GLY A 90 20.95 -37.68 0.35
C GLY A 90 22.31 -37.01 0.14
N VAL A 91 23.38 -37.77 0.45
CA VAL A 91 24.77 -37.30 0.26
C VAL A 91 25.10 -37.15 -1.24
N ASP A 92 24.56 -38.04 -2.07
CA ASP A 92 24.77 -38.05 -3.50
C ASP A 92 23.99 -36.90 -4.19
N THR A 93 24.74 -35.87 -4.57
CA THR A 93 24.20 -34.66 -5.24
C THR A 93 23.96 -34.84 -6.74
N THR A 94 24.34 -35.96 -7.33
CA THR A 94 24.06 -36.25 -8.74
C THR A 94 22.60 -36.58 -8.98
N LYS A 95 21.91 -37.14 -7.98
CA LYS A 95 20.49 -37.46 -8.03
C LYS A 95 19.64 -36.20 -8.03
N TRP A 96 18.73 -36.08 -9.00
CA TRP A 96 17.87 -34.91 -9.17
C TRP A 96 17.03 -34.58 -7.91
N ILE A 97 16.55 -35.60 -7.21
CA ILE A 97 15.77 -35.45 -5.98
C ILE A 97 16.61 -34.76 -4.90
N ASN A 98 17.84 -35.21 -4.68
CA ASN A 98 18.71 -34.65 -3.66
C ASN A 98 19.09 -33.21 -3.99
N ARG A 99 19.36 -32.91 -5.29
CA ARG A 99 19.62 -31.55 -5.77
C ARG A 99 18.41 -30.64 -5.55
N THR A 100 17.22 -31.12 -5.87
CA THR A 100 15.96 -30.36 -5.67
C THR A 100 15.71 -30.08 -4.20
N LEU A 101 15.84 -31.07 -3.31
CA LEU A 101 15.67 -30.92 -1.85
C LEU A 101 16.70 -29.94 -1.27
N ARG A 102 17.95 -29.93 -1.74
CA ARG A 102 18.97 -28.96 -1.32
C ARG A 102 18.67 -27.56 -1.82
N ASN A 103 18.16 -27.40 -3.06
CA ASN A 103 17.77 -26.11 -3.62
C ASN A 103 16.53 -25.54 -2.93
N TRP A 104 15.60 -26.38 -2.49
CA TRP A 104 14.41 -25.96 -1.73
C TRP A 104 14.73 -25.73 -0.26
N GLY A 105 15.71 -26.46 0.27
CA GLY A 105 16.16 -26.37 1.63
C GLY A 105 17.17 -25.26 1.88
N GLN A 106 17.53 -25.13 3.14
CA GLN A 106 18.61 -24.27 3.61
C GLN A 106 19.66 -25.12 4.31
N ALA A 107 20.94 -24.99 3.88
CA ALA A 107 22.05 -25.66 4.54
C ALA A 107 22.11 -25.29 6.03
N PRO A 108 22.53 -26.20 6.92
CA PRO A 108 22.69 -25.90 8.33
C PRO A 108 23.68 -24.75 8.52
N VAL A 109 23.28 -23.76 9.30
CA VAL A 109 24.16 -22.63 9.67
C VAL A 109 25.05 -23.11 10.81
N VAL A 110 26.32 -23.37 10.48
CA VAL A 110 27.35 -23.76 11.45
C VAL A 110 27.80 -22.51 12.22
N TYR A 111 27.92 -22.63 13.54
CA TYR A 111 28.37 -21.56 14.40
C TYR A 111 29.80 -21.12 14.08
N ASP A 112 29.98 -19.82 13.93
CA ASP A 112 31.28 -19.19 13.68
C ASP A 112 31.63 -18.24 14.82
N SER A 113 32.72 -18.55 15.51
CA SER A 113 33.23 -17.74 16.63
C SER A 113 33.76 -16.38 16.20
N LEU A 114 34.31 -16.26 14.98
CA LEU A 114 34.83 -14.99 14.45
C LEU A 114 33.67 -14.02 14.17
N LEU A 115 32.58 -14.51 13.55
CA LEU A 115 31.38 -13.70 13.33
C LEU A 115 30.71 -13.30 14.64
N THR A 116 30.79 -14.13 15.66
CA THR A 116 30.30 -13.79 17.02
C THR A 116 31.16 -12.68 17.63
N ALA A 117 32.51 -12.75 17.52
CA ALA A 117 33.38 -11.70 18.02
C ALA A 117 33.11 -10.34 17.32
N ARG A 118 32.98 -10.37 15.99
CA ARG A 118 32.62 -9.15 15.22
C ARG A 118 31.26 -8.59 15.61
N THR A 119 30.27 -9.44 15.88
CA THR A 119 28.96 -9.01 16.39
C THR A 119 29.07 -8.32 17.75
N VAL A 120 29.91 -8.83 18.64
CA VAL A 120 30.19 -8.20 19.95
C VAL A 120 30.80 -6.83 19.77
N GLU A 121 31.78 -6.69 18.85
CA GLU A 121 32.39 -5.40 18.53
C GLU A 121 31.37 -4.39 17.99
N ASP A 122 30.57 -4.80 17.01
CA ASP A 122 29.54 -3.96 16.38
C ASP A 122 28.50 -3.48 17.41
N ILE A 123 27.95 -4.39 18.21
CA ILE A 123 26.96 -4.04 19.25
C ILE A 123 27.61 -3.15 20.32
N THR A 124 28.85 -3.45 20.75
CA THR A 124 29.55 -2.62 21.72
C THR A 124 29.75 -1.19 21.22
N ALA A 125 30.19 -1.03 19.96
CA ALA A 125 30.32 0.26 19.32
C ALA A 125 28.98 1.01 19.22
N ALA A 126 27.91 0.31 18.83
CA ALA A 126 26.58 0.87 18.74
C ALA A 126 26.07 1.38 20.10
N VAL A 127 26.23 0.61 21.16
CA VAL A 127 25.80 1.00 22.52
C VAL A 127 26.66 2.16 23.07
N ARG A 128 27.96 2.16 22.79
CA ARG A 128 28.84 3.27 23.13
C ARG A 128 28.44 4.57 22.44
N ASN A 129 28.03 4.48 21.17
CA ASN A 129 27.54 5.64 20.41
C ASN A 129 26.23 6.22 20.97
N GLU A 130 25.49 5.45 21.77
CA GLU A 130 24.29 5.92 22.49
C GLU A 130 24.64 6.49 23.91
N GLY A 131 25.93 6.69 24.21
CA GLY A 131 26.41 7.34 25.44
C GLY A 131 26.77 6.43 26.60
N TYR A 132 26.77 5.13 26.40
CA TYR A 132 27.20 4.16 27.40
C TYR A 132 28.62 3.72 27.14
N LEU A 133 29.60 4.67 27.31
CA LEU A 133 31.00 4.49 26.90
C LEU A 133 31.70 3.29 27.56
N ASN A 134 31.24 2.87 28.74
CA ASN A 134 31.76 1.72 29.48
C ASN A 134 30.96 0.44 29.20
N ALA A 135 30.10 0.44 28.17
CA ALA A 135 29.32 -0.73 27.83
C ALA A 135 30.21 -1.89 27.42
N THR A 136 29.80 -3.07 27.88
CA THR A 136 30.43 -4.35 27.53
C THR A 136 29.34 -5.30 27.01
N VAL A 137 29.71 -6.08 26.01
CA VAL A 137 28.82 -7.10 25.44
C VAL A 137 29.50 -8.45 25.58
N THR A 138 28.82 -9.41 26.20
CA THR A 138 29.36 -10.75 26.42
C THR A 138 28.48 -11.79 25.71
N PRO A 139 29.05 -12.63 24.86
CA PRO A 139 28.33 -13.71 24.22
C PRO A 139 28.19 -14.90 25.19
N GLN A 140 26.96 -15.24 25.54
CA GLN A 140 26.66 -16.42 26.36
C GLN A 140 26.30 -17.58 25.42
N LEU A 141 27.11 -18.63 25.43
CA LEU A 141 26.98 -19.81 24.59
C LEU A 141 26.32 -20.95 25.34
N THR A 142 25.13 -21.35 24.93
CA THR A 142 24.46 -22.54 25.50
C THR A 142 24.52 -23.69 24.52
N LYS A 143 25.30 -24.71 24.85
CA LYS A 143 25.49 -25.91 24.05
C LYS A 143 24.58 -27.05 24.50
N LYS A 144 23.92 -27.73 23.55
CA LYS A 144 23.13 -28.96 23.82
C LYS A 144 23.32 -29.94 22.66
N GLY A 145 24.14 -30.98 22.86
CA GLY A 145 24.58 -31.88 21.77
C GLY A 145 25.29 -31.06 20.67
N LYS A 146 24.98 -31.34 19.40
CA LYS A 146 25.50 -30.60 18.26
C LYS A 146 24.79 -29.24 17.98
N ARG A 147 24.10 -28.67 18.95
CA ARG A 147 23.34 -27.40 18.82
C ARG A 147 23.88 -26.35 19.76
N ILE A 148 23.93 -25.10 19.27
CA ILE A 148 24.36 -23.93 20.02
C ILE A 148 23.34 -22.80 19.94
N LYS A 149 23.16 -22.08 21.05
CA LYS A 149 22.44 -20.81 21.13
C LYS A 149 23.40 -19.74 21.57
N VAL A 150 23.28 -18.55 21.01
CA VAL A 150 24.11 -17.40 21.35
C VAL A 150 23.20 -16.29 21.89
N ASN A 151 23.44 -15.87 23.12
CA ASN A 151 22.81 -14.68 23.69
C ASN A 151 23.86 -13.59 23.90
N TYR A 152 23.66 -12.46 23.28
CA TYR A 152 24.52 -11.28 23.44
C TYR A 152 23.99 -10.44 24.60
N GLY A 153 24.54 -10.63 25.80
CA GLY A 153 24.19 -9.88 26.99
C GLY A 153 24.88 -8.52 27.00
N ILE A 154 24.10 -7.45 26.99
CA ILE A 154 24.59 -6.07 27.04
C ILE A 154 24.55 -5.58 28.48
N VAL A 155 25.68 -5.18 29.00
CA VAL A 155 25.80 -4.46 30.26
C VAL A 155 26.21 -3.02 29.95
N THR A 156 25.27 -2.09 30.07
CA THR A 156 25.47 -0.69 29.64
C THR A 156 26.32 0.12 30.62
N GLY A 157 26.28 -0.23 31.89
CA GLY A 157 26.76 0.67 32.95
C GLY A 157 25.92 1.95 33.02
N SER A 158 26.42 2.95 33.69
CA SER A 158 25.78 4.28 33.76
C SER A 158 26.08 5.10 32.51
N PRO A 159 25.11 5.85 31.98
CA PRO A 159 25.33 6.71 30.81
C PRO A 159 26.27 7.89 31.18
N TYR A 160 26.96 8.37 30.17
CA TYR A 160 27.65 9.65 30.23
C TYR A 160 26.68 10.78 29.90
N VAL A 161 26.78 11.89 30.65
CA VAL A 161 25.88 13.04 30.55
C VAL A 161 26.68 14.26 30.09
N VAL A 162 26.11 15.03 29.17
CA VAL A 162 26.72 16.28 28.69
C VAL A 162 26.70 17.31 29.81
N ARG A 163 27.89 17.71 30.29
CA ARG A 163 28.07 18.70 31.34
C ARG A 163 28.10 20.11 30.77
N LYS A 164 28.89 20.30 29.72
CA LYS A 164 29.13 21.62 29.12
C LYS A 164 29.25 21.47 27.61
N ILE A 165 28.68 22.43 26.89
CA ILE A 165 28.85 22.57 25.46
C ILE A 165 29.59 23.89 25.20
N LYS A 166 30.66 23.83 24.44
CA LYS A 166 31.42 25.00 23.96
C LYS A 166 31.27 25.06 22.42
N TYR A 167 31.27 26.27 21.90
CA TYR A 167 31.27 26.54 20.49
C TYR A 167 32.56 27.29 20.13
N ASP A 168 33.39 26.69 19.30
CA ASP A 168 34.61 27.31 18.72
C ASP A 168 34.34 27.51 17.22
N ILE A 169 33.69 28.62 16.90
CA ILE A 169 33.30 28.96 15.54
C ILE A 169 34.21 30.05 15.05
N LYS A 170 35.13 29.68 14.14
CA LYS A 170 36.16 30.60 13.62
C LYS A 170 35.61 31.65 12.66
N ASP A 171 34.42 31.41 12.08
CA ASP A 171 33.69 32.35 11.23
C ASP A 171 32.64 33.10 12.07
N PRO A 172 32.84 34.39 12.37
CA PRO A 172 31.94 35.14 13.25
C PRO A 172 30.55 35.32 12.67
N ILE A 173 30.40 35.36 11.33
CA ILE A 173 29.11 35.53 10.67
C ILE A 173 28.26 34.26 10.89
N ILE A 174 28.89 33.10 10.73
CA ILE A 174 28.24 31.81 11.01
C ILE A 174 27.92 31.70 12.50
N GLY A 175 28.84 32.14 13.38
CA GLY A 175 28.61 32.16 14.82
C GLY A 175 27.35 32.96 15.21
N ASP A 176 27.22 34.17 14.69
CA ASP A 176 26.05 35.03 14.92
C ASP A 176 24.75 34.43 14.35
N MET A 177 24.82 33.73 13.20
CA MET A 177 23.64 33.05 12.61
C MET A 177 23.16 31.88 13.46
N LEU A 178 24.08 31.05 13.93
CA LEU A 178 23.74 29.89 14.76
C LEU A 178 23.28 30.31 16.17
N ALA A 179 23.80 31.38 16.73
CA ALA A 179 23.38 31.92 18.03
C ALA A 179 21.93 32.44 18.05
N LYS A 180 21.40 32.85 16.89
CA LYS A 180 20.00 33.35 16.73
C LYS A 180 18.97 32.25 16.67
N ASP A 181 19.34 31.01 16.39
CA ASP A 181 18.42 29.87 16.20
C ASP A 181 18.78 28.74 17.20
N GLU A 182 18.38 28.92 18.46
CA GLU A 182 18.62 27.94 19.54
C GLU A 182 17.98 26.57 19.25
N GLN A 183 16.99 26.50 18.35
CA GLN A 183 16.32 25.24 18.00
C GLN A 183 17.14 24.38 17.01
N LEU A 184 18.24 24.90 16.50
CA LEU A 184 19.07 24.21 15.52
C LEU A 184 19.82 23.02 16.11
N LEU A 185 20.15 23.08 17.40
CA LEU A 185 20.88 22.06 18.13
C LEU A 185 19.94 21.26 19.03
N ASP A 186 19.94 19.94 18.85
CA ASP A 186 19.19 19.04 19.74
C ASP A 186 20.01 18.68 21.00
N MET A 187 21.32 18.91 20.99
CA MET A 187 22.17 18.58 22.11
C MET A 187 22.10 19.67 23.18
N HIS A 188 21.77 19.28 24.42
CA HIS A 188 21.65 20.16 25.57
C HIS A 188 22.42 19.63 26.76
N THR A 189 22.82 20.53 27.67
CA THR A 189 23.41 20.14 28.95
C THR A 189 22.43 19.33 29.79
N GLY A 190 22.94 18.30 30.47
CA GLY A 190 22.14 17.41 31.30
C GLY A 190 21.53 16.20 30.57
N GLN A 191 21.63 16.14 29.25
CA GLN A 191 21.16 14.95 28.49
C GLN A 191 22.23 13.87 28.37
N ILE A 192 21.82 12.64 28.06
CA ILE A 192 22.74 11.55 27.75
C ILE A 192 23.52 11.91 26.47
N PHE A 193 24.83 11.77 26.52
CA PHE A 193 25.70 11.95 25.37
C PHE A 193 25.40 10.90 24.29
N SER A 194 25.38 11.31 23.04
CA SER A 194 25.19 10.39 21.92
C SER A 194 25.95 10.87 20.68
N VAL A 195 26.82 10.00 20.15
CA VAL A 195 27.55 10.28 18.91
C VAL A 195 26.61 10.41 17.73
N ASN A 196 25.53 9.63 17.73
CA ASN A 196 24.47 9.74 16.73
C ASN A 196 23.77 11.11 16.75
N GLN A 197 23.66 11.72 17.95
CA GLN A 197 23.14 13.09 18.12
C GLN A 197 24.06 14.11 17.47
N LEU A 198 25.36 14.01 17.74
CA LEU A 198 26.36 14.90 17.13
C LEU A 198 26.29 14.84 15.60
N GLY A 199 26.14 13.63 15.04
CA GLY A 199 25.96 13.44 13.61
C GLY A 199 24.69 14.11 13.06
N ARG A 200 23.57 14.05 13.80
CA ARG A 200 22.32 14.75 13.42
C ARG A 200 22.49 16.27 13.47
N ASP A 201 23.10 16.78 14.53
CA ASP A 201 23.34 18.22 14.69
C ASP A 201 24.28 18.74 13.59
N ARG A 202 25.35 17.99 13.27
CA ARG A 202 26.25 18.29 12.15
C ARG A 202 25.46 18.42 10.82
N ASN A 203 24.65 17.46 10.50
CA ASN A 203 23.85 17.50 9.27
C ASN A 203 22.85 18.67 9.28
N ARG A 204 22.22 18.94 10.42
CA ARG A 204 21.24 20.04 10.57
C ARG A 204 21.87 21.41 10.37
N ILE A 205 23.07 21.62 10.97
CA ILE A 205 23.84 22.85 10.76
C ILE A 205 24.26 22.99 9.30
N THR A 206 24.78 21.92 8.71
CA THR A 206 25.14 21.90 7.29
C THR A 206 23.97 22.26 6.39
N ASP A 207 22.81 21.62 6.60
CA ASP A 207 21.58 21.91 5.86
C ASP A 207 21.13 23.37 6.06
N TYR A 208 21.22 23.88 7.29
CA TYR A 208 20.87 25.27 7.61
C TYR A 208 21.74 26.25 6.84
N LEU A 209 23.05 26.10 6.89
CA LEU A 209 24.00 26.99 6.22
C LEU A 209 23.84 26.88 4.68
N ASN A 210 23.72 25.66 4.14
CA ASN A 210 23.46 25.45 2.71
C ASN A 210 22.15 26.07 2.25
N ASN A 211 21.18 26.27 3.14
CA ASN A 211 19.92 26.96 2.82
C ASN A 211 20.00 28.47 2.94
N HIS A 212 21.10 29.00 3.47
CA HIS A 212 21.31 30.43 3.67
C HIS A 212 22.48 31.02 2.83
N GLY A 213 22.81 30.34 1.72
CA GLY A 213 23.78 30.88 0.76
C GLY A 213 25.17 30.27 0.79
N TYR A 214 25.48 29.43 1.77
CA TYR A 214 26.83 28.83 1.90
C TYR A 214 26.95 27.59 0.98
N TYR A 215 27.06 27.81 -0.32
CA TYR A 215 27.08 26.75 -1.34
C TYR A 215 28.21 25.75 -1.18
N GLN A 216 29.40 26.22 -0.76
CA GLN A 216 30.61 25.41 -0.58
C GLN A 216 30.69 24.76 0.81
N PHE A 217 29.78 25.07 1.73
CA PHE A 217 29.79 24.51 3.07
C PHE A 217 29.44 23.02 3.07
N ASN A 218 30.25 22.21 3.74
CA ASN A 218 29.98 20.80 3.91
C ASN A 218 30.20 20.35 5.35
N LYS A 219 29.74 19.17 5.70
CA LYS A 219 29.78 18.62 7.05
C LYS A 219 31.19 18.41 7.60
N GLU A 220 32.23 18.34 6.77
CA GLU A 220 33.61 18.10 7.18
C GLU A 220 34.23 19.34 7.88
N PHE A 221 33.65 20.53 7.68
CA PHE A 221 34.04 21.73 8.43
C PHE A 221 33.57 21.70 9.87
N ILE A 222 32.66 20.78 10.25
CA ILE A 222 32.17 20.66 11.62
C ILE A 222 32.82 19.46 12.29
N THR A 223 33.60 19.70 13.33
CA THR A 223 34.19 18.66 14.15
C THR A 223 33.73 18.79 15.60
N PHE A 224 33.83 17.71 16.37
CA PHE A 224 33.48 17.70 17.78
C PHE A 224 34.62 17.08 18.56
N ASP A 225 35.13 17.86 19.56
CA ASP A 225 36.03 17.35 20.54
C ASP A 225 35.25 17.00 21.80
N VAL A 226 35.41 15.77 22.26
CA VAL A 226 34.67 15.23 23.39
C VAL A 226 35.64 14.83 24.47
N ASP A 227 35.66 15.58 25.58
CA ASP A 227 36.46 15.27 26.76
C ASP A 227 35.64 14.50 27.80
N SER A 228 36.00 13.24 28.00
CA SER A 228 35.39 12.31 28.97
C SER A 228 36.29 12.03 30.18
N SER A 229 37.39 12.79 30.36
CA SER A 229 38.39 12.59 31.41
C SER A 229 37.89 12.92 32.83
N GLN A 230 36.71 13.53 32.93
CA GLN A 230 36.11 13.93 34.20
C GLN A 230 35.61 12.72 34.99
N MET A 231 35.95 12.63 36.27
CA MET A 231 35.65 11.45 37.13
C MET A 231 34.15 11.16 37.34
N ASN A 232 33.24 12.09 37.00
CA ASN A 232 31.83 12.05 37.35
C ASN A 232 30.91 11.50 36.21
N ARG A 233 31.46 10.76 35.24
CA ARG A 233 30.70 10.25 34.07
C ARG A 233 30.00 11.37 33.30
N THR A 234 30.67 12.49 33.18
CA THR A 234 30.24 13.63 32.38
C THR A 234 31.19 13.84 31.21
N VAL A 235 30.68 14.45 30.15
CA VAL A 235 31.47 14.85 29.00
C VAL A 235 31.34 16.35 28.75
N ASP A 236 32.44 16.98 28.43
CA ASP A 236 32.45 18.31 27.85
C ASP A 236 32.57 18.16 26.33
N VAL A 237 31.69 18.82 25.59
CA VAL A 237 31.69 18.77 24.15
C VAL A 237 32.05 20.14 23.59
N THR A 238 33.06 20.19 22.74
CA THR A 238 33.40 21.40 21.98
C THR A 238 33.05 21.18 20.52
N MET A 239 32.14 21.98 19.99
CA MET A 239 31.82 21.99 18.57
C MET A 239 32.70 23.01 17.87
N ASN A 240 33.52 22.56 16.94
CA ASN A 240 34.40 23.41 16.14
C ASN A 240 33.78 23.57 14.74
N ILE A 241 33.79 24.80 14.22
CA ILE A 241 33.53 25.09 12.81
C ILE A 241 34.79 25.80 12.27
N ASP A 242 35.47 25.08 11.40
CA ASP A 242 36.71 25.57 10.80
C ASP A 242 36.44 26.60 9.70
N LEU A 243 37.47 27.40 9.39
CA LEU A 243 37.46 28.35 8.28
C LEU A 243 37.46 27.63 6.94
N TYR A 244 36.95 28.31 5.93
CA TYR A 244 36.91 27.80 4.56
C TYR A 244 38.34 27.74 3.98
N ARG A 245 38.58 26.64 3.24
CA ARG A 245 39.80 26.45 2.47
C ARG A 245 39.48 25.65 1.23
N ARG A 246 39.68 26.22 0.07
CA ARG A 246 39.36 25.59 -1.21
C ARG A 246 40.29 24.46 -1.57
N ASN A 247 41.57 24.63 -1.30
CA ASN A 247 42.63 23.62 -1.53
C ASN A 247 43.82 23.85 -0.55
N SER A 248 44.72 22.90 -0.49
CA SER A 248 45.85 22.91 0.46
C SER A 248 46.87 24.05 0.27
N TYR A 249 46.81 24.74 -0.85
CA TYR A 249 47.76 25.82 -1.21
C TYR A 249 47.19 27.24 -0.95
N GLN A 250 45.91 27.37 -0.60
CA GLN A 250 45.28 28.65 -0.31
C GLN A 250 45.23 28.92 1.18
N ASP A 251 45.23 30.20 1.56
CA ASP A 251 45.02 30.63 2.92
C ASP A 251 43.58 30.37 3.39
N PHE A 252 43.42 30.29 4.69
CA PHE A 252 42.11 30.20 5.32
C PHE A 252 41.34 31.51 5.15
N SER A 253 40.08 31.44 4.81
CA SER A 253 39.16 32.57 4.66
C SER A 253 37.81 32.30 5.32
N LEU A 254 36.98 33.33 5.45
CA LEU A 254 35.58 33.14 5.85
C LEU A 254 34.84 32.33 4.77
N HIS A 255 33.80 31.63 5.20
CA HIS A 255 32.98 30.86 4.26
C HIS A 255 32.27 31.80 3.25
N PRO A 256 32.42 31.53 1.94
CA PRO A 256 31.84 32.37 0.92
C PRO A 256 30.32 32.24 0.89
N LEU A 257 29.63 33.40 0.82
CA LEU A 257 28.19 33.49 0.69
C LEU A 257 27.81 33.72 -0.76
N TYR A 258 27.10 32.78 -1.37
CA TYR A 258 26.74 32.83 -2.78
C TYR A 258 25.30 33.24 -2.98
N SER A 259 25.09 34.07 -4.01
CA SER A 259 23.76 34.41 -4.54
C SER A 259 23.63 33.96 -6.00
N VAL A 260 22.44 33.57 -6.39
CA VAL A 260 22.14 33.19 -7.78
C VAL A 260 22.04 34.44 -8.63
N ARG A 261 22.90 34.57 -9.67
CA ARG A 261 22.86 35.69 -10.60
C ARG A 261 21.83 35.47 -11.69
N ASN A 262 21.97 34.38 -12.46
CA ASN A 262 21.08 34.04 -13.56
C ASN A 262 20.58 32.61 -13.44
N VAL A 263 19.41 32.33 -14.05
CA VAL A 263 18.85 30.99 -14.19
C VAL A 263 18.59 30.75 -15.67
N TYR A 264 19.31 29.78 -16.23
CA TYR A 264 19.20 29.37 -17.62
C TYR A 264 18.41 28.05 -17.71
N PHE A 265 17.47 28.00 -18.66
CA PHE A 265 16.72 26.78 -18.97
C PHE A 265 17.16 26.25 -20.33
N GLU A 266 17.74 25.06 -20.34
CA GLU A 266 18.32 24.42 -21.51
C GLU A 266 17.54 23.15 -21.88
N GLY A 267 17.48 22.84 -23.19
CA GLY A 267 16.81 21.64 -23.70
C GLY A 267 15.27 21.71 -23.67
N ALA A 268 14.69 22.83 -23.22
CA ALA A 268 13.25 23.02 -23.14
C ALA A 268 12.58 23.36 -24.46
N ASN A 269 13.37 23.87 -25.44
CA ASN A 269 12.92 24.26 -26.77
C ASN A 269 13.86 23.66 -27.80
N THR A 270 13.44 22.56 -28.41
CA THR A 270 14.10 21.87 -29.53
C THR A 270 13.12 21.81 -30.70
N PRO A 271 13.56 21.50 -31.94
CA PRO A 271 12.65 21.41 -33.10
C PRO A 271 11.44 20.49 -32.83
N ASP A 272 11.63 19.39 -32.06
CA ASP A 272 10.60 18.39 -31.80
C ASP A 272 9.92 18.55 -30.45
N PHE A 273 10.35 19.49 -29.61
CA PHE A 273 9.84 19.65 -28.26
C PHE A 273 9.87 21.09 -27.78
N THR A 274 8.72 21.59 -27.37
CA THR A 274 8.57 22.93 -26.81
C THR A 274 7.83 22.87 -25.49
N LEU A 275 8.43 23.44 -24.44
CA LEU A 275 7.77 23.63 -23.14
C LEU A 275 7.71 25.13 -22.83
N ARG A 276 6.54 25.62 -22.43
CA ARG A 276 6.36 27.06 -22.13
C ARG A 276 7.31 27.51 -21.02
N ARG A 277 8.03 28.59 -21.22
CA ARG A 277 8.96 29.15 -20.22
C ARG A 277 8.28 29.42 -18.89
N SER A 278 7.04 29.87 -18.88
CA SER A 278 6.26 30.07 -17.65
C SER A 278 6.08 28.79 -16.80
N VAL A 279 6.07 27.62 -17.44
CA VAL A 279 5.99 26.33 -16.72
C VAL A 279 7.31 26.03 -16.02
N LEU A 280 8.44 26.31 -16.67
CA LEU A 280 9.78 26.13 -16.09
C LEU A 280 9.96 27.06 -14.90
N GLU A 281 9.67 28.36 -15.06
CA GLU A 281 9.78 29.36 -14.01
C GLU A 281 8.85 29.12 -12.82
N GLN A 282 7.61 28.65 -13.04
CA GLN A 282 6.66 28.32 -11.96
C GLN A 282 7.07 27.10 -11.16
N ASN A 283 7.81 26.16 -11.75
CA ASN A 283 8.29 24.96 -11.10
C ASN A 283 9.71 25.09 -10.52
N SER A 284 10.45 26.16 -10.86
CA SER A 284 11.74 26.50 -10.27
C SER A 284 11.55 27.30 -8.97
N PHE A 285 12.18 26.85 -7.89
CA PHE A 285 12.32 27.62 -6.65
C PHE A 285 13.60 28.48 -6.65
N ILE A 286 14.56 28.12 -7.51
CA ILE A 286 15.79 28.87 -7.73
C ILE A 286 15.42 30.12 -8.53
N ALA A 287 15.79 31.30 -8.06
CA ALA A 287 15.47 32.57 -8.70
C ALA A 287 16.68 33.53 -8.61
N SER A 288 16.86 34.34 -9.66
CA SER A 288 17.89 35.37 -9.70
C SER A 288 17.76 36.37 -8.55
N GLY A 289 18.88 36.81 -8.00
CA GLY A 289 18.98 37.75 -6.88
C GLY A 289 18.75 37.14 -5.50
N LYS A 290 18.51 35.82 -5.40
CA LYS A 290 18.33 35.14 -4.12
C LYS A 290 19.61 34.44 -3.67
N PRO A 291 19.84 34.31 -2.35
CA PRO A 291 20.88 33.43 -1.83
C PRO A 291 20.67 32.00 -2.32
N TYR A 292 21.75 31.25 -2.47
CA TYR A 292 21.69 29.81 -2.72
C TYR A 292 20.93 29.10 -1.61
N SER A 293 20.15 28.09 -2.00
CA SER A 293 19.45 27.23 -1.04
C SER A 293 19.39 25.79 -1.55
N ALA A 294 20.00 24.87 -0.83
CA ALA A 294 19.95 23.43 -1.14
C ALA A 294 18.51 22.89 -1.09
N ALA A 295 17.67 23.42 -0.20
CA ALA A 295 16.26 23.06 -0.13
C ALA A 295 15.49 23.51 -1.37
N ASP A 296 15.78 24.69 -1.93
CA ASP A 296 15.15 25.17 -3.14
C ASP A 296 15.63 24.40 -4.38
N LEU A 297 16.90 23.98 -4.41
CA LEU A 297 17.43 23.06 -5.42
C LEU A 297 16.66 21.74 -5.37
N GLN A 298 16.55 21.10 -4.21
CA GLN A 298 15.85 19.83 -4.03
C GLN A 298 14.35 19.93 -4.34
N ARG A 299 13.73 21.05 -3.97
CA ARG A 299 12.34 21.34 -4.33
C ARG A 299 12.17 21.48 -5.85
N THR A 300 13.11 22.12 -6.51
CA THR A 300 13.12 22.29 -7.97
C THR A 300 13.22 20.93 -8.64
N TYR A 301 14.17 20.06 -8.26
CA TYR A 301 14.24 18.69 -8.76
C TYR A 301 12.92 17.92 -8.57
N THR A 302 12.33 18.01 -7.37
CA THR A 302 11.06 17.34 -7.06
C THR A 302 9.90 17.87 -7.92
N ARG A 303 9.91 19.14 -8.30
CA ARG A 303 8.88 19.72 -9.17
C ARG A 303 9.05 19.30 -10.61
N PHE A 304 10.26 19.37 -11.10
CA PHE A 304 10.55 19.01 -12.49
C PHE A 304 10.32 17.51 -12.74
N SER A 305 10.63 16.64 -11.79
CA SER A 305 10.36 15.20 -11.90
C SER A 305 8.87 14.82 -12.01
N ARG A 306 7.96 15.73 -11.69
CA ARG A 306 6.50 15.56 -11.85
C ARG A 306 5.97 16.00 -13.20
N LEU A 307 6.78 16.72 -13.96
CA LEU A 307 6.40 17.17 -15.29
C LEU A 307 6.50 15.99 -16.26
N GLN A 308 5.37 15.54 -16.76
CA GLN A 308 5.26 14.35 -17.61
C GLN A 308 6.01 14.47 -18.94
N ALA A 309 6.23 15.70 -19.37
CA ALA A 309 6.97 16.02 -20.59
C ALA A 309 8.50 15.92 -20.41
N ILE A 310 9.00 15.83 -19.17
CA ILE A 310 10.42 15.79 -18.84
C ILE A 310 10.80 14.38 -18.39
N ARG A 311 11.83 13.81 -18.99
CA ARG A 311 12.37 12.49 -18.62
C ARG A 311 13.31 12.59 -17.44
N TYR A 312 14.28 13.49 -17.49
CA TYR A 312 15.19 13.81 -16.40
C TYR A 312 15.62 15.28 -16.46
N THR A 313 16.05 15.78 -15.32
CA THR A 313 16.55 17.14 -15.15
C THR A 313 17.92 17.07 -14.52
N ASN A 314 18.87 17.85 -15.07
CA ASN A 314 20.16 18.11 -14.47
C ASN A 314 20.24 19.59 -14.08
N ILE A 315 20.65 19.88 -12.84
CA ILE A 315 20.81 21.26 -12.36
C ILE A 315 22.24 21.39 -11.88
N HIS A 316 23.01 22.26 -12.50
CA HIS A 316 24.37 22.58 -12.07
C HIS A 316 24.52 24.09 -11.93
N PHE A 317 25.54 24.46 -11.18
CA PHE A 317 25.86 25.85 -10.92
C PHE A 317 27.28 26.12 -11.40
N ASP A 318 27.42 27.13 -12.23
CA ASP A 318 28.73 27.67 -12.61
C ASP A 318 29.12 28.74 -11.57
N GLU A 319 30.16 28.45 -10.86
CA GLU A 319 30.67 29.28 -9.79
C GLU A 319 31.56 30.39 -10.35
N ASN A 320 31.29 31.64 -9.95
CA ASN A 320 32.22 32.75 -10.13
C ASN A 320 32.77 33.14 -8.74
N PRO A 321 33.97 32.65 -8.38
CA PRO A 321 34.53 32.83 -7.04
C PRO A 321 34.81 34.27 -6.71
N ASP A 322 35.23 35.09 -7.68
CA ASP A 322 35.64 36.47 -7.46
C ASP A 322 34.45 37.37 -7.12
N SER A 323 33.28 37.06 -7.65
CA SER A 323 32.06 37.86 -7.45
C SER A 323 31.05 37.24 -6.51
N MET A 324 31.31 36.03 -5.98
CA MET A 324 30.41 35.27 -5.08
C MET A 324 29.02 35.02 -5.69
N TYR A 325 28.92 34.88 -7.03
CA TYR A 325 27.71 34.57 -7.75
C TYR A 325 27.75 33.17 -8.33
N LEU A 326 26.54 32.60 -8.44
CA LEU A 326 26.27 31.34 -9.13
C LEU A 326 25.37 31.58 -10.33
N ASP A 327 25.75 31.09 -11.49
CA ASP A 327 24.87 30.95 -12.63
C ASP A 327 24.27 29.53 -12.63
N CYS A 328 22.94 29.46 -12.58
CA CYS A 328 22.23 28.19 -12.48
C CYS A 328 21.79 27.73 -13.85
N HIS A 329 22.22 26.54 -14.27
CA HIS A 329 21.82 25.88 -15.51
C HIS A 329 20.88 24.71 -15.19
N ILE A 330 19.62 24.85 -15.62
CA ILE A 330 18.58 23.83 -15.49
C ILE A 330 18.41 23.15 -16.85
N GLN A 331 19.08 22.03 -17.02
CA GLN A 331 19.04 21.21 -18.23
C GLN A 331 17.90 20.20 -18.16
N VAL A 332 16.97 20.25 -19.09
CA VAL A 332 15.86 19.31 -19.16
C VAL A 332 15.99 18.42 -20.38
N SER A 333 15.77 17.13 -20.20
CA SER A 333 15.69 16.17 -21.28
C SER A 333 14.24 15.79 -21.52
N PRO A 334 13.75 15.97 -22.76
CA PRO A 334 12.36 15.70 -23.09
C PRO A 334 12.03 14.20 -23.00
N GLN A 335 10.83 13.89 -22.56
CA GLN A 335 10.20 12.59 -22.68
C GLN A 335 9.52 12.49 -24.05
N LYS A 336 9.42 11.28 -24.61
CA LYS A 336 8.62 11.08 -25.83
C LYS A 336 7.20 11.62 -25.60
N THR A 337 6.82 12.59 -26.42
CA THR A 337 5.54 13.31 -26.29
C THR A 337 4.36 12.36 -26.46
N ASN A 338 4.42 11.48 -27.47
CA ASN A 338 3.37 10.54 -27.78
C ASN A 338 3.81 9.11 -27.45
N SER A 339 2.88 8.31 -26.93
CA SER A 339 3.05 6.87 -26.77
C SER A 339 1.73 6.15 -26.97
N ILE A 340 1.80 4.99 -27.58
CA ILE A 340 0.67 4.06 -27.73
C ILE A 340 1.06 2.77 -27.01
N GLN A 341 0.13 2.26 -26.20
CA GLN A 341 0.29 1.00 -25.48
C GLN A 341 -0.88 0.08 -25.83
N PHE A 342 -0.56 -1.15 -26.11
CA PHE A 342 -1.52 -2.23 -26.31
C PHE A 342 -1.48 -3.15 -25.09
N GLN A 343 -2.63 -3.33 -24.44
CA GLN A 343 -2.73 -4.08 -23.19
C GLN A 343 -3.81 -5.15 -23.31
N PRO A 344 -3.42 -6.42 -23.54
CA PRO A 344 -4.34 -7.55 -23.45
C PRO A 344 -4.57 -7.95 -21.99
N GLU A 345 -5.81 -8.32 -21.66
CA GLU A 345 -6.23 -8.73 -20.32
C GLU A 345 -7.05 -10.02 -20.42
N GLY A 346 -6.83 -10.96 -19.51
CA GLY A 346 -7.77 -12.05 -19.24
C GLY A 346 -8.75 -11.61 -18.17
N THR A 347 -10.04 -11.79 -18.36
CA THR A 347 -11.06 -11.46 -17.37
C THR A 347 -11.70 -12.72 -16.80
N ASN A 348 -12.12 -12.64 -15.53
CA ASN A 348 -12.91 -13.68 -14.88
C ASN A 348 -13.92 -13.00 -13.95
N THR A 349 -15.16 -12.94 -14.37
CA THR A 349 -16.22 -12.31 -13.60
C THR A 349 -17.13 -13.40 -13.03
N ALA A 350 -17.00 -13.67 -11.73
CA ALA A 350 -17.79 -14.65 -10.99
C ALA A 350 -17.73 -16.10 -11.55
N GLY A 351 -16.65 -16.46 -12.25
CA GLY A 351 -16.45 -17.77 -12.87
C GLY A 351 -16.60 -17.77 -14.40
N ASP A 352 -17.09 -16.69 -14.98
CA ASP A 352 -17.15 -16.51 -16.42
C ASP A 352 -15.81 -16.02 -16.94
N LEU A 353 -15.23 -16.76 -17.88
CA LEU A 353 -13.95 -16.45 -18.48
C LEU A 353 -14.13 -15.54 -19.70
N GLY A 354 -13.26 -14.53 -19.79
CA GLY A 354 -13.27 -13.60 -20.88
C GLY A 354 -11.89 -13.03 -21.22
N ALA A 355 -11.88 -12.19 -22.22
CA ALA A 355 -10.72 -11.45 -22.65
C ALA A 355 -11.10 -9.98 -22.88
N ALA A 356 -10.18 -9.08 -22.58
CA ALA A 356 -10.29 -7.68 -22.89
C ALA A 356 -9.02 -7.18 -23.56
N VAL A 357 -9.16 -6.12 -24.33
CA VAL A 357 -8.04 -5.42 -24.97
C VAL A 357 -8.22 -3.93 -24.73
N SER A 358 -7.16 -3.29 -24.26
CA SER A 358 -7.11 -1.84 -24.11
C SER A 358 -6.03 -1.25 -25.02
N LEU A 359 -6.39 -0.24 -25.79
CA LEU A 359 -5.48 0.61 -26.56
C LEU A 359 -5.40 1.96 -25.85
N ILE A 360 -4.20 2.32 -25.40
CA ILE A 360 -3.97 3.53 -24.61
C ILE A 360 -3.07 4.46 -25.42
N TYR A 361 -3.61 5.61 -25.80
CA TYR A 361 -2.83 6.71 -26.38
C TYR A 361 -2.54 7.74 -25.29
N GLN A 362 -1.29 8.19 -25.20
CA GLN A 362 -0.86 9.23 -24.27
C GLN A 362 -0.11 10.33 -25.01
N ASN A 363 -0.50 11.59 -24.74
CA ASN A 363 0.28 12.77 -25.11
C ASN A 363 0.65 13.51 -23.83
N ARG A 364 1.96 13.73 -23.61
CA ARG A 364 2.51 14.27 -22.35
C ARG A 364 2.76 15.79 -22.39
N ASN A 365 2.36 16.48 -23.46
CA ASN A 365 2.64 17.90 -23.62
C ASN A 365 1.66 18.57 -24.59
N ILE A 366 0.38 18.27 -24.48
CA ILE A 366 -0.64 18.63 -25.47
C ILE A 366 -0.77 20.16 -25.68
N PHE A 367 -0.60 20.95 -24.61
CA PHE A 367 -0.66 22.42 -24.65
C PHE A 367 0.70 23.06 -24.29
N HIS A 368 1.81 22.36 -24.47
CA HIS A 368 3.17 22.82 -24.12
C HIS A 368 3.35 23.24 -22.65
N GLY A 369 2.55 22.66 -21.76
CA GLY A 369 2.59 22.89 -20.31
C GLY A 369 2.79 21.62 -19.49
N SER A 370 3.24 20.55 -20.15
CA SER A 370 3.36 19.21 -19.55
C SER A 370 2.02 18.62 -19.08
N GLU A 371 0.95 19.01 -19.76
CA GLU A 371 -0.36 18.39 -19.56
C GLU A 371 -0.34 16.97 -20.14
N LEU A 372 -0.94 16.02 -19.42
CA LEU A 372 -1.06 14.63 -19.84
C LEU A 372 -2.47 14.37 -20.35
N LEU A 373 -2.59 14.12 -21.64
CA LEU A 373 -3.80 13.57 -22.25
C LEU A 373 -3.65 12.05 -22.32
N ASN A 374 -4.60 11.33 -21.76
CA ASN A 374 -4.76 9.89 -21.96
C ASN A 374 -6.09 9.63 -22.67
N VAL A 375 -6.05 8.81 -23.71
CA VAL A 375 -7.24 8.29 -24.39
C VAL A 375 -7.14 6.78 -24.37
N THR A 376 -8.10 6.11 -23.71
CA THR A 376 -8.15 4.66 -23.60
C THR A 376 -9.39 4.14 -24.29
N ALA A 377 -9.23 3.32 -25.31
CA ALA A 377 -10.29 2.53 -25.92
C ALA A 377 -10.18 1.09 -25.40
N ARG A 378 -11.26 0.56 -24.83
CA ARG A 378 -11.33 -0.80 -24.27
C ARG A 378 -12.45 -1.58 -24.92
N GLY A 379 -12.17 -2.82 -25.29
CA GLY A 379 -13.15 -3.83 -25.69
C GLY A 379 -13.00 -5.05 -24.81
N ALA A 380 -14.11 -5.62 -24.33
CA ALA A 380 -14.11 -6.85 -23.56
C ALA A 380 -15.21 -7.80 -24.05
N TYR A 381 -14.93 -9.09 -23.94
CA TYR A 381 -15.84 -10.17 -24.25
C TYR A 381 -15.73 -11.25 -23.18
N GLU A 382 -16.87 -11.68 -22.64
CA GLU A 382 -16.93 -12.76 -21.65
C GLU A 382 -17.96 -13.80 -22.06
N ALA A 383 -17.58 -15.08 -21.96
CA ALA A 383 -18.48 -16.19 -22.18
C ALA A 383 -19.29 -16.44 -20.91
N ILE A 384 -20.53 -15.99 -20.90
CA ILE A 384 -21.44 -16.19 -19.76
C ILE A 384 -21.99 -17.62 -19.77
N ARG A 385 -21.79 -18.34 -18.66
CA ARG A 385 -22.44 -19.65 -18.43
C ARG A 385 -23.84 -19.41 -17.89
N GLY A 386 -24.77 -19.36 -18.81
CA GLY A 386 -26.22 -19.31 -18.75
C GLY A 386 -26.94 -19.05 -17.44
N LEU A 387 -27.72 -17.98 -17.42
CA LEU A 387 -29.04 -18.01 -16.79
C LEU A 387 -29.94 -18.93 -17.61
N GLU A 388 -30.67 -19.84 -16.95
CA GLU A 388 -31.67 -20.68 -17.64
C GLU A 388 -32.62 -19.79 -18.45
N GLY A 389 -32.78 -20.06 -19.76
CA GLY A 389 -33.59 -19.26 -20.67
C GLY A 389 -32.85 -18.30 -21.62
N TYR A 390 -31.53 -18.07 -21.45
CA TYR A 390 -30.75 -17.10 -22.22
C TYR A 390 -29.54 -17.76 -22.94
N GLN A 391 -29.80 -18.78 -23.74
CA GLN A 391 -28.75 -19.67 -24.25
C GLN A 391 -27.82 -19.13 -25.35
N SER A 392 -27.95 -17.91 -25.84
CA SER A 392 -27.21 -17.49 -27.03
C SER A 392 -26.46 -16.14 -27.00
N HIS A 393 -26.41 -15.47 -25.89
CA HIS A 393 -25.76 -14.15 -25.82
C HIS A 393 -24.63 -14.12 -24.81
N ASN A 394 -23.52 -13.53 -25.22
CA ASN A 394 -22.35 -13.33 -24.38
C ASN A 394 -22.32 -11.86 -23.90
N TYR A 395 -21.44 -11.58 -22.93
CA TYR A 395 -21.19 -10.22 -22.49
C TYR A 395 -20.22 -9.54 -23.44
N GLU A 396 -20.60 -8.35 -23.88
CA GLU A 396 -19.75 -7.46 -24.66
C GLU A 396 -19.67 -6.09 -23.99
N GLU A 397 -18.47 -5.55 -23.91
CA GLU A 397 -18.24 -4.21 -23.37
C GLU A 397 -17.36 -3.39 -24.30
N TRP A 398 -17.76 -2.15 -24.54
CA TRP A 398 -16.98 -1.15 -25.25
C TRP A 398 -16.90 0.11 -24.41
N GLY A 399 -15.68 0.58 -24.20
CA GLY A 399 -15.41 1.78 -23.41
C GLY A 399 -14.44 2.73 -24.11
N LEU A 400 -14.71 4.02 -23.98
CA LEU A 400 -13.79 5.09 -24.33
C LEU A 400 -13.63 5.99 -23.11
N GLU A 401 -12.40 6.16 -22.65
CA GLU A 401 -12.07 7.07 -21.56
C GLU A 401 -11.05 8.08 -22.05
N THR A 402 -11.30 9.35 -21.77
CA THR A 402 -10.38 10.46 -22.04
C THR A 402 -10.13 11.20 -20.74
N SER A 403 -8.87 11.31 -20.34
CA SER A 403 -8.48 12.11 -19.19
C SER A 403 -7.41 13.14 -19.56
N LEU A 404 -7.57 14.34 -19.04
CA LEU A 404 -6.63 15.45 -19.20
C LEU A 404 -6.15 15.89 -17.82
N ALA A 405 -4.89 15.61 -17.51
CA ALA A 405 -4.26 15.98 -16.26
C ALA A 405 -3.33 17.18 -16.43
N PHE A 406 -3.51 18.18 -15.60
CA PHE A 406 -2.68 19.38 -15.51
C PHE A 406 -1.71 19.23 -14.32
N PRO A 407 -0.39 19.44 -14.48
CA PRO A 407 0.59 19.34 -13.40
C PRO A 407 0.52 20.56 -12.45
N ARG A 408 -0.64 21.13 -12.28
CA ARG A 408 -0.91 22.31 -11.44
C ARG A 408 -2.32 22.26 -10.87
N PHE A 409 -2.52 22.97 -9.77
CA PHE A 409 -3.84 23.11 -9.16
C PHE A 409 -4.65 24.18 -9.91
N LEU A 410 -5.71 23.78 -10.60
CA LEU A 410 -6.60 24.66 -11.36
C LEU A 410 -7.82 25.03 -10.51
N PHE A 411 -7.68 26.02 -9.63
CA PHE A 411 -8.80 26.56 -8.88
C PHE A 411 -8.77 28.10 -8.92
N PRO A 412 -9.76 28.74 -9.50
CA PRO A 412 -9.67 30.17 -9.86
C PRO A 412 -9.56 31.13 -8.68
N TRP A 413 -10.09 30.76 -7.50
CA TRP A 413 -10.16 31.63 -6.33
C TRP A 413 -9.00 31.49 -5.34
N MET A 414 -7.99 30.65 -5.64
CA MET A 414 -6.85 30.46 -4.76
C MET A 414 -5.69 31.40 -5.08
N LYS A 415 -5.00 31.85 -4.01
CA LYS A 415 -3.83 32.74 -4.14
C LYS A 415 -2.68 32.06 -4.89
N LYS A 416 -1.92 32.82 -5.71
CA LYS A 416 -0.75 32.33 -6.46
C LYS A 416 0.29 31.64 -5.57
N SER A 417 0.45 32.09 -4.32
CA SER A 417 1.35 31.46 -3.35
C SER A 417 0.94 30.03 -2.97
N PHE A 418 -0.36 29.74 -2.94
CA PHE A 418 -0.88 28.38 -2.69
C PHE A 418 -0.59 27.48 -3.89
N HIS A 419 -0.83 27.96 -5.12
CA HIS A 419 -0.50 27.21 -6.34
C HIS A 419 0.97 26.82 -6.39
N ARG A 420 1.86 27.72 -5.96
CA ARG A 420 3.31 27.47 -5.93
C ARG A 420 3.73 26.51 -4.83
N ARG A 421 3.05 26.51 -3.67
CA ARG A 421 3.34 25.58 -2.55
C ARG A 421 2.67 24.23 -2.74
N SER A 422 1.49 24.20 -3.36
CA SER A 422 0.72 22.99 -3.60
C SER A 422 1.40 22.13 -4.66
N SER A 423 1.54 20.84 -4.38
CA SER A 423 1.95 19.84 -5.36
C SER A 423 0.74 19.18 -6.04
N ALA A 424 -0.42 19.80 -5.98
CA ALA A 424 -1.65 19.27 -6.50
C ALA A 424 -1.67 19.26 -8.03
N THR A 425 -2.24 18.22 -8.59
CA THR A 425 -2.60 18.08 -10.00
C THR A 425 -4.11 18.19 -10.14
N SER A 426 -4.58 18.73 -11.24
CA SER A 426 -6.00 18.78 -11.60
C SER A 426 -6.25 17.84 -12.77
N GLU A 427 -7.31 17.07 -12.71
CA GLU A 427 -7.67 16.10 -13.75
C GLU A 427 -9.13 16.30 -14.16
N ILE A 428 -9.37 16.36 -15.45
CA ILE A 428 -10.70 16.31 -16.05
C ILE A 428 -10.79 14.95 -16.74
N LEU A 429 -11.87 14.25 -16.51
CA LEU A 429 -12.11 12.91 -17.05
C LEU A 429 -13.48 12.88 -17.71
N PHE A 430 -13.53 12.30 -18.90
CA PHE A 430 -14.75 11.90 -19.59
C PHE A 430 -14.64 10.43 -19.93
N SER A 431 -15.69 9.65 -19.66
CA SER A 431 -15.74 8.27 -20.10
C SER A 431 -17.14 7.91 -20.59
N TYR A 432 -17.17 7.05 -21.58
CA TYR A 432 -18.37 6.41 -22.08
C TYR A 432 -18.15 4.91 -22.10
N ASN A 433 -19.06 4.15 -21.49
CA ASN A 433 -19.00 2.71 -21.42
C ASN A 433 -20.36 2.14 -21.85
N ARG A 434 -20.34 1.19 -22.78
CA ARG A 434 -21.49 0.43 -23.23
C ARG A 434 -21.29 -1.02 -22.87
N GLN A 435 -22.21 -1.56 -22.09
CA GLN A 435 -22.28 -2.96 -21.70
C GLN A 435 -23.50 -3.59 -22.36
N ASN A 436 -23.28 -4.70 -23.04
CA ASN A 436 -24.33 -5.49 -23.66
C ASN A 436 -24.34 -6.88 -23.01
N ARG A 437 -25.42 -7.21 -22.33
CA ARG A 437 -25.67 -8.51 -21.70
C ARG A 437 -26.90 -9.13 -22.27
N PRO A 438 -27.09 -10.46 -22.11
CA PRO A 438 -28.32 -11.11 -22.54
C PRO A 438 -29.58 -10.52 -21.92
N GLU A 439 -29.45 -10.00 -20.69
CA GLU A 439 -30.58 -9.50 -19.90
C GLU A 439 -30.88 -8.02 -20.16
N PHE A 440 -29.83 -7.22 -20.46
CA PHE A 440 -29.99 -5.77 -20.62
C PHE A 440 -28.85 -5.11 -21.39
N GLN A 441 -29.10 -3.93 -21.90
CA GLN A 441 -28.10 -2.99 -22.37
C GLN A 441 -27.96 -1.85 -21.39
N ARG A 442 -26.72 -1.54 -21.04
CA ARG A 442 -26.39 -0.46 -20.12
C ARG A 442 -25.38 0.50 -20.76
N ARG A 443 -25.63 1.78 -20.63
CA ARG A 443 -24.72 2.84 -21.06
C ARG A 443 -24.38 3.72 -19.86
N ILE A 444 -23.11 3.96 -19.65
CA ILE A 444 -22.63 4.79 -18.56
C ILE A 444 -21.81 5.92 -19.17
N PHE A 445 -22.21 7.14 -18.90
CA PHE A 445 -21.41 8.32 -19.18
C PHE A 445 -20.89 8.92 -17.90
N THR A 446 -19.59 9.20 -17.82
CA THR A 446 -18.96 9.82 -16.64
C THR A 446 -18.26 11.10 -17.03
N ALA A 447 -18.45 12.16 -16.24
CA ALA A 447 -17.69 13.40 -16.31
C ALA A 447 -17.20 13.75 -14.91
N ALA A 448 -15.90 13.95 -14.73
CA ALA A 448 -15.35 14.22 -13.42
C ALA A 448 -14.26 15.30 -13.46
N TRP A 449 -14.23 16.10 -12.39
CA TRP A 449 -13.15 17.04 -12.09
C TRP A 449 -12.55 16.68 -10.75
N ARG A 450 -11.24 16.38 -10.76
CA ARG A 450 -10.53 15.81 -9.60
C ARG A 450 -9.26 16.60 -9.31
N TYR A 451 -8.93 16.65 -8.01
CA TYR A 451 -7.65 17.14 -7.53
C TYR A 451 -6.91 16.02 -6.82
N LYS A 452 -5.62 15.88 -7.09
CA LYS A 452 -4.76 14.89 -6.44
C LYS A 452 -3.49 15.58 -5.97
N TRP A 453 -3.07 15.32 -4.74
CA TRP A 453 -1.75 15.74 -4.26
C TRP A 453 -1.13 14.72 -3.34
N ASN A 454 0.18 14.67 -3.36
CA ASN A 454 0.99 13.74 -2.59
C ASN A 454 2.00 14.51 -1.77
N ASN A 455 2.15 14.19 -0.49
CA ASN A 455 3.20 14.69 0.38
C ASN A 455 4.14 13.54 0.77
N PRO A 456 5.27 13.34 0.07
CA PRO A 456 6.20 12.25 0.34
C PRO A 456 6.80 12.29 1.76
N ARG A 457 7.04 13.50 2.30
CA ARG A 457 7.61 13.66 3.66
C ARG A 457 6.66 13.18 4.77
N LYS A 458 5.35 13.33 4.56
CA LYS A 458 4.32 12.90 5.50
C LYS A 458 3.71 11.56 5.12
N HIS A 459 4.17 10.94 4.03
CA HIS A 459 3.63 9.68 3.49
C HIS A 459 2.12 9.73 3.25
N THR A 460 1.59 10.90 2.87
CA THR A 460 0.16 11.13 2.68
C THR A 460 -0.19 11.46 1.24
N GLN A 461 -1.33 10.93 0.80
CA GLN A 461 -1.95 11.24 -0.49
C GLN A 461 -3.37 11.71 -0.25
N TYR A 462 -3.79 12.72 -1.00
CA TYR A 462 -5.14 13.27 -0.95
C TYR A 462 -5.74 13.24 -2.34
N LYS A 463 -7.01 12.94 -2.41
CA LYS A 463 -7.82 12.99 -3.62
C LYS A 463 -9.10 13.75 -3.28
N VAL A 464 -9.46 14.76 -4.07
CA VAL A 464 -10.74 15.45 -3.96
C VAL A 464 -11.44 15.33 -5.31
N ASP A 465 -12.56 14.65 -5.33
CA ASP A 465 -13.50 14.66 -6.43
C ASP A 465 -14.40 15.90 -6.21
N ALA A 466 -14.11 16.99 -6.91
CA ALA A 466 -14.88 18.23 -6.76
C ALA A 466 -16.28 18.06 -7.35
N ILE A 467 -16.36 17.42 -8.49
CA ILE A 467 -17.59 17.02 -9.17
C ILE A 467 -17.30 15.70 -9.89
N ASP A 468 -18.19 14.73 -9.74
CA ASP A 468 -18.15 13.48 -10.48
C ASP A 468 -19.60 13.10 -10.81
N VAL A 469 -19.96 13.21 -12.08
CA VAL A 469 -21.30 12.93 -12.60
C VAL A 469 -21.27 11.64 -13.35
N ASN A 470 -22.09 10.68 -12.94
CA ASN A 470 -22.30 9.43 -13.62
C ASN A 470 -23.76 9.38 -14.08
N PHE A 471 -23.96 9.32 -15.37
CA PHE A 471 -25.25 9.12 -16.00
C PHE A 471 -25.36 7.68 -16.46
N ILE A 472 -26.31 6.94 -15.90
CA ILE A 472 -26.57 5.54 -16.18
C ILE A 472 -27.89 5.46 -16.97
N SER A 473 -27.87 4.85 -18.13
CA SER A 473 -29.04 4.63 -18.98
C SER A 473 -29.19 3.14 -19.29
N MET A 474 -30.42 2.66 -19.22
CA MET A 474 -30.84 1.30 -19.54
C MET A 474 -31.77 1.34 -20.77
N PRO A 475 -31.22 1.47 -22.00
CA PRO A 475 -32.04 1.65 -23.19
C PRO A 475 -32.85 0.39 -23.58
N TRP A 476 -32.43 -0.76 -23.08
CA TRP A 476 -33.11 -2.02 -23.35
C TRP A 476 -32.96 -3.01 -22.21
N ILE A 477 -34.05 -3.67 -21.87
CA ILE A 477 -34.10 -4.77 -20.90
C ILE A 477 -34.92 -5.88 -21.58
N SER A 478 -34.48 -7.13 -21.49
CA SER A 478 -35.17 -8.30 -22.03
C SER A 478 -36.58 -8.40 -21.45
N GLU A 479 -37.59 -8.61 -22.30
CA GLU A 479 -39.00 -8.77 -21.85
C GLU A 479 -39.15 -9.98 -20.92
N THR A 480 -38.45 -11.09 -21.22
CA THR A 480 -38.43 -12.27 -20.33
C THR A 480 -37.87 -11.93 -18.97
N PHE A 481 -36.73 -11.21 -18.92
CA PHE A 481 -36.13 -10.79 -17.69
C PHE A 481 -37.03 -9.80 -16.92
N LYS A 482 -37.64 -8.88 -17.61
CA LYS A 482 -38.59 -7.92 -17.05
C LYS A 482 -39.78 -8.61 -16.43
N HIS A 483 -40.42 -9.54 -17.17
CA HIS A 483 -41.54 -10.31 -16.68
C HIS A 483 -41.20 -11.19 -15.48
N ASP A 484 -40.06 -11.92 -15.53
CA ASP A 484 -39.73 -12.91 -14.51
C ASP A 484 -39.18 -12.29 -13.22
N TYR A 485 -38.52 -11.13 -13.32
CA TYR A 485 -37.78 -10.54 -12.20
C TYR A 485 -38.23 -9.14 -11.80
N LEU A 486 -38.78 -8.33 -12.71
CA LEU A 486 -39.13 -6.93 -12.43
C LEU A 486 -40.65 -6.69 -12.29
N ASP A 487 -41.47 -7.36 -13.08
CA ASP A 487 -42.92 -7.10 -13.17
C ASP A 487 -43.79 -8.19 -12.48
N SER A 488 -43.19 -9.28 -11.98
CA SER A 488 -44.01 -10.36 -11.37
C SER A 488 -44.63 -9.88 -10.05
N VAL A 489 -45.93 -10.13 -9.91
CA VAL A 489 -46.72 -9.70 -8.74
C VAL A 489 -46.21 -10.34 -7.43
N SER A 490 -45.58 -11.50 -7.53
CA SER A 490 -45.00 -12.24 -6.41
C SER A 490 -43.55 -11.83 -6.06
N ASN A 491 -42.89 -11.04 -6.91
CA ASN A 491 -41.47 -10.73 -6.77
C ASN A 491 -41.19 -9.25 -6.98
N ARG A 492 -41.91 -8.39 -6.26
CA ARG A 492 -41.69 -6.93 -6.23
C ARG A 492 -40.40 -6.59 -5.45
N ASN A 493 -39.26 -7.04 -5.98
CA ASN A 493 -37.98 -6.67 -5.37
C ASN A 493 -37.62 -5.22 -5.73
N ALA A 494 -37.91 -4.31 -4.81
CA ALA A 494 -37.65 -2.88 -4.99
C ALA A 494 -36.17 -2.59 -5.27
N ILE A 495 -35.26 -3.37 -4.70
CA ILE A 495 -33.82 -3.25 -4.91
C ILE A 495 -33.45 -3.66 -6.33
N LEU A 496 -34.02 -4.75 -6.81
CA LEU A 496 -33.77 -5.26 -8.15
C LEU A 496 -34.25 -4.25 -9.19
N ARG A 497 -35.49 -3.77 -9.05
CA ARG A 497 -36.10 -2.80 -9.96
C ARG A 497 -35.27 -1.51 -10.07
N TYR A 498 -34.87 -0.93 -8.95
CA TYR A 498 -34.08 0.30 -8.92
C TYR A 498 -32.73 0.17 -9.65
N ASN A 499 -32.16 -1.03 -9.73
CA ASN A 499 -30.88 -1.28 -10.43
C ASN A 499 -31.00 -1.26 -11.96
N TYR A 500 -32.21 -1.34 -12.49
CA TYR A 500 -32.49 -1.35 -13.94
C TYR A 500 -33.17 -0.06 -14.43
N GLU A 501 -33.18 0.98 -13.63
CA GLU A 501 -33.70 2.30 -13.99
C GLU A 501 -32.59 3.24 -14.48
N ASN A 502 -33.01 4.27 -15.23
CA ASN A 502 -32.11 5.35 -15.58
C ASN A 502 -31.81 6.18 -14.33
N LEU A 503 -30.55 6.43 -14.06
CA LEU A 503 -30.12 7.08 -12.84
C LEU A 503 -28.97 8.06 -13.06
N MET A 504 -29.05 9.20 -12.39
CA MET A 504 -27.96 10.17 -12.32
C MET A 504 -27.32 10.14 -10.94
N ILE A 505 -25.99 10.01 -10.88
CA ILE A 505 -25.21 10.11 -9.64
C ILE A 505 -24.27 11.31 -9.78
N MET A 506 -24.61 12.43 -9.15
CA MET A 506 -23.71 13.59 -9.07
C MET A 506 -23.14 13.66 -7.65
N LYS A 507 -21.86 13.40 -7.52
CA LYS A 507 -21.17 13.32 -6.23
C LYS A 507 -19.98 14.25 -6.12
N ALA A 508 -19.67 14.62 -4.89
CA ALA A 508 -18.40 15.18 -4.44
C ALA A 508 -17.79 14.25 -3.40
N GLY A 509 -16.46 14.19 -3.32
CA GLY A 509 -15.80 13.27 -2.41
C GLY A 509 -14.39 13.68 -2.01
N ILE A 510 -13.94 13.13 -0.88
CA ILE A 510 -12.58 13.33 -0.35
C ILE A 510 -12.00 11.96 -0.01
N GLY A 511 -10.82 11.68 -0.54
CA GLY A 511 -10.00 10.50 -0.22
C GLY A 511 -8.71 10.92 0.46
N PHE A 512 -8.33 10.19 1.49
CA PHE A 512 -7.07 10.33 2.20
C PHE A 512 -6.39 8.96 2.30
N THR A 513 -5.11 8.90 1.96
CA THR A 513 -4.28 7.71 2.15
C THR A 513 -3.00 8.09 2.88
N TYR A 514 -2.72 7.38 3.95
CA TYR A 514 -1.42 7.38 4.64
C TYR A 514 -0.77 6.02 4.45
N SER A 515 0.52 5.98 4.04
CA SER A 515 1.24 4.72 3.85
C SER A 515 2.70 4.89 4.27
N ASP A 516 3.09 4.21 5.36
CA ASP A 516 4.44 4.21 5.91
C ASP A 516 4.78 2.87 6.56
N LYS A 517 5.96 2.34 6.29
CA LYS A 517 6.56 1.15 6.95
C LYS A 517 5.58 -0.02 7.14
N GLY A 518 4.85 -0.38 6.08
CA GLY A 518 3.88 -1.48 6.13
C GLY A 518 2.56 -1.16 6.83
N LYS A 519 2.31 0.12 7.16
CA LYS A 519 1.03 0.60 7.66
C LYS A 519 0.35 1.43 6.56
N THR A 520 -0.89 1.09 6.23
CA THR A 520 -1.71 1.86 5.29
C THR A 520 -3.06 2.17 5.92
N ILE A 521 -3.47 3.42 5.84
CA ILE A 521 -4.80 3.89 6.24
C ILE A 521 -5.41 4.57 5.03
N ARG A 522 -6.61 4.16 4.62
CA ARG A 522 -7.39 4.81 3.57
C ARG A 522 -8.71 5.26 4.16
N LEU A 523 -9.03 6.53 3.97
CA LEU A 523 -10.31 7.11 4.36
C LEU A 523 -10.94 7.68 3.10
N ASN A 524 -12.19 7.33 2.81
CA ASN A 524 -12.95 7.90 1.71
C ASN A 524 -14.29 8.38 2.25
N PHE A 525 -14.68 9.55 1.81
CA PHE A 525 -16.00 10.10 2.07
C PHE A 525 -16.57 10.65 0.77
N GLU A 526 -17.82 10.32 0.46
CA GLU A 526 -18.54 10.86 -0.68
C GLU A 526 -19.96 11.26 -0.30
N SER A 527 -20.43 12.31 -0.94
CA SER A 527 -21.77 12.85 -0.79
C SER A 527 -22.36 13.08 -2.17
N ALA A 528 -23.50 12.50 -2.45
CA ALA A 528 -24.16 12.57 -3.75
C ALA A 528 -25.54 13.21 -3.69
N GLY A 529 -25.95 13.87 -4.77
CA GLY A 529 -27.26 14.44 -4.98
C GLY A 529 -27.57 15.73 -4.24
N ASN A 530 -26.76 16.13 -3.25
CA ASN A 530 -27.07 17.28 -2.40
C ASN A 530 -27.07 18.61 -3.15
N VAL A 531 -26.17 18.78 -4.11
CA VAL A 531 -26.14 19.99 -4.96
C VAL A 531 -27.40 20.05 -5.83
N LEU A 532 -27.80 18.93 -6.43
CA LEU A 532 -29.04 18.88 -7.22
C LEU A 532 -30.28 19.11 -6.36
N HIS A 533 -30.29 18.54 -5.16
CA HIS A 533 -31.40 18.74 -4.21
C HIS A 533 -31.51 20.21 -3.77
N LEU A 534 -30.38 20.88 -3.51
CA LEU A 534 -30.36 22.30 -3.19
C LEU A 534 -30.91 23.16 -4.35
N LEU A 535 -30.66 22.73 -5.58
CA LEU A 535 -31.12 23.41 -6.78
C LEU A 535 -32.55 23.03 -7.20
N SER A 536 -33.13 21.96 -6.64
CA SER A 536 -34.44 21.44 -7.07
C SER A 536 -35.57 22.42 -6.84
N ALA A 537 -35.60 23.08 -5.71
CA ALA A 537 -36.65 24.08 -5.39
C ALA A 537 -36.50 25.36 -6.23
N PRO A 538 -35.33 26.05 -6.34
CA PRO A 538 -35.23 27.28 -7.11
C PRO A 538 -35.37 27.03 -8.61
N LEU A 539 -34.95 25.86 -9.15
CA LEU A 539 -35.08 25.51 -10.56
C LEU A 539 -36.37 24.74 -10.88
N LYS A 540 -37.26 24.52 -9.89
CA LYS A 540 -38.52 23.82 -10.05
C LYS A 540 -38.41 22.49 -10.78
N PHE A 541 -37.61 21.59 -10.24
CA PHE A 541 -37.47 20.24 -10.80
C PHE A 541 -38.81 19.51 -10.84
N ARG A 542 -39.02 18.72 -11.86
CA ARG A 542 -40.22 17.87 -11.97
C ARG A 542 -40.04 16.62 -11.14
N GLU A 543 -41.12 16.15 -10.55
CA GLU A 543 -41.18 14.85 -9.89
C GLU A 543 -41.61 13.76 -10.90
N ASN A 544 -41.07 12.55 -10.72
CA ASN A 544 -41.56 11.36 -11.44
C ASN A 544 -42.77 10.75 -10.68
N ASP A 545 -43.34 9.67 -11.24
CA ASP A 545 -44.48 8.98 -10.67
C ASP A 545 -44.21 8.36 -9.28
N GLU A 546 -42.94 8.22 -8.91
CA GLU A 546 -42.49 7.73 -7.61
C GLU A 546 -42.21 8.85 -6.58
N GLY A 547 -42.52 10.11 -6.91
CA GLY A 547 -42.31 11.27 -6.06
C GLY A 547 -40.83 11.69 -5.93
N GLN A 548 -39.96 11.26 -6.85
CA GLN A 548 -38.56 11.65 -6.87
C GLN A 548 -38.36 12.88 -7.77
N ASN A 549 -37.56 13.83 -7.30
CA ASN A 549 -37.15 14.95 -8.14
C ASN A 549 -36.26 14.48 -9.27
N THR A 550 -36.50 14.98 -10.48
CA THR A 550 -35.72 14.63 -11.67
C THR A 550 -34.94 15.84 -12.19
N PHE A 551 -33.71 15.59 -12.63
CA PHE A 551 -32.91 16.54 -13.39
C PHE A 551 -32.79 16.06 -14.84
N LEU A 552 -33.17 16.90 -15.79
CA LEU A 552 -33.30 16.53 -17.20
C LEU A 552 -34.19 15.28 -17.45
N GLY A 553 -35.24 15.14 -16.63
CA GLY A 553 -36.18 13.98 -16.72
C GLY A 553 -35.66 12.69 -16.12
N ILE A 554 -34.55 12.70 -15.37
CA ILE A 554 -33.91 11.51 -14.80
C ILE A 554 -33.78 11.69 -13.29
N ALA A 555 -34.18 10.67 -12.53
CA ALA A 555 -34.03 10.66 -11.08
C ALA A 555 -32.55 10.68 -10.69
N TYR A 556 -32.22 11.45 -9.65
CA TYR A 556 -30.84 11.48 -9.15
C TYR A 556 -30.74 10.81 -7.80
N ALA A 557 -29.61 10.12 -7.59
CA ALA A 557 -29.30 9.47 -6.32
C ALA A 557 -28.85 10.49 -5.27
N GLN A 558 -29.39 10.35 -4.04
CA GLN A 558 -29.02 11.18 -2.90
C GLN A 558 -28.57 10.29 -1.73
N TYR A 559 -27.28 10.36 -1.37
CA TYR A 559 -26.70 9.53 -0.30
C TYR A 559 -25.41 10.16 0.25
N ILE A 560 -25.01 9.68 1.43
CA ILE A 560 -23.66 9.84 1.96
C ILE A 560 -23.00 8.48 2.12
N LYS A 561 -21.69 8.41 1.93
CA LYS A 561 -20.91 7.17 2.05
C LYS A 561 -19.54 7.46 2.66
N GLY A 562 -19.14 6.63 3.63
CA GLY A 562 -17.85 6.70 4.28
C GLY A 562 -17.21 5.32 4.34
N ASP A 563 -15.93 5.24 4.00
CA ASP A 563 -15.11 4.01 4.06
C ASP A 563 -13.84 4.28 4.86
N VAL A 564 -13.52 3.37 5.76
CA VAL A 564 -12.26 3.30 6.49
C VAL A 564 -11.61 1.95 6.19
N ASP A 565 -10.37 1.97 5.73
CA ASP A 565 -9.58 0.78 5.40
C ASP A 565 -8.22 0.89 6.08
N TYR A 566 -7.89 -0.07 6.92
CA TYR A 566 -6.64 -0.14 7.65
C TYR A 566 -5.92 -1.44 7.34
N THR A 567 -4.66 -1.34 6.92
CA THR A 567 -3.78 -2.48 6.71
C THR A 567 -2.48 -2.28 7.47
N ARG A 568 -2.01 -3.33 8.16
CA ARG A 568 -0.72 -3.33 8.85
C ARG A 568 0.02 -4.63 8.56
N LEU A 569 1.28 -4.48 8.16
CA LEU A 569 2.22 -5.57 7.99
C LEU A 569 3.20 -5.57 9.15
N PHE A 570 3.25 -6.67 9.90
CA PHE A 570 4.22 -6.91 10.97
C PHE A 570 5.26 -7.91 10.47
N ALA A 571 6.51 -7.52 10.37
CA ALA A 571 7.61 -8.46 10.14
C ALA A 571 7.82 -9.28 11.42
N LEU A 572 7.67 -10.59 11.32
CA LEU A 572 7.89 -11.51 12.43
C LEU A 572 9.34 -12.03 12.44
N ASP A 573 9.84 -12.30 11.26
CA ASP A 573 11.24 -12.65 10.98
C ASP A 573 11.59 -12.30 9.52
N ASP A 574 12.80 -12.66 9.07
CA ASP A 574 13.29 -12.32 7.72
C ASP A 574 12.46 -12.93 6.58
N ARG A 575 11.63 -13.94 6.87
CA ARG A 575 10.85 -14.69 5.87
C ARG A 575 9.37 -14.77 6.16
N SER A 576 8.94 -14.33 7.34
CA SER A 576 7.56 -14.44 7.78
C SER A 576 7.02 -13.07 8.20
N ASN A 577 5.82 -12.77 7.78
CA ASN A 577 5.10 -11.58 8.20
C ASN A 577 3.64 -11.87 8.51
N LEU A 578 3.06 -11.06 9.39
CA LEU A 578 1.65 -11.05 9.72
C LEU A 578 1.03 -9.79 9.12
N ALA A 579 0.10 -9.97 8.19
CA ALA A 579 -0.72 -8.91 7.63
C ALA A 579 -2.07 -8.87 8.34
N VAL A 580 -2.48 -7.72 8.83
CA VAL A 580 -3.78 -7.48 9.46
C VAL A 580 -4.51 -6.42 8.66
N HIS A 581 -5.77 -6.67 8.37
CA HIS A 581 -6.64 -5.78 7.63
C HIS A 581 -7.96 -5.59 8.37
N ALA A 582 -8.46 -4.35 8.38
CA ALA A 582 -9.77 -4.00 8.91
C ALA A 582 -10.44 -2.99 7.98
N ARG A 583 -11.66 -3.26 7.60
CA ARG A 583 -12.46 -2.36 6.76
C ARG A 583 -13.85 -2.16 7.33
N LEU A 584 -14.26 -0.90 7.40
CA LEU A 584 -15.62 -0.47 7.74
C LEU A 584 -16.12 0.46 6.65
N GLY A 585 -17.30 0.16 6.12
CA GLY A 585 -17.98 1.01 5.15
C GLY A 585 -19.42 1.23 5.56
N ILE A 586 -19.91 2.45 5.46
CA ILE A 586 -21.29 2.82 5.74
C ILE A 586 -21.77 3.75 4.62
N ALA A 587 -22.91 3.42 4.03
CA ALA A 587 -23.55 4.24 3.02
C ALA A 587 -25.05 4.41 3.37
N TYR A 588 -25.52 5.64 3.41
CA TYR A 588 -26.88 5.97 3.82
C TYR A 588 -27.62 6.73 2.73
N PRO A 589 -28.67 6.13 2.10
CA PRO A 589 -29.54 6.81 1.16
C PRO A 589 -30.58 7.65 1.92
N TYR A 590 -30.86 8.86 1.44
CA TYR A 590 -31.85 9.76 2.01
C TYR A 590 -32.42 10.71 0.97
N GLY A 591 -33.41 11.51 1.36
CA GLY A 591 -34.03 12.53 0.50
C GLY A 591 -34.62 11.92 -0.77
N ASN A 592 -34.04 12.22 -1.91
CA ASN A 592 -34.47 11.74 -3.23
C ASN A 592 -34.27 10.23 -3.47
N SER A 593 -33.55 9.53 -2.58
CA SER A 593 -33.28 8.09 -2.72
C SER A 593 -33.74 7.31 -1.50
N SER A 594 -34.57 6.30 -1.73
CA SER A 594 -34.94 5.30 -0.73
C SER A 594 -33.95 4.15 -0.65
N ILE A 595 -33.26 3.87 -1.75
CA ILE A 595 -32.35 2.75 -1.97
C ILE A 595 -31.02 3.27 -2.52
N LEU A 596 -29.90 2.62 -2.16
CA LEU A 596 -28.59 2.97 -2.69
C LEU A 596 -28.44 2.42 -4.12
N PRO A 597 -27.83 3.17 -5.05
CA PRO A 597 -27.44 2.64 -6.34
C PRO A 597 -26.57 1.40 -6.21
N PHE A 598 -26.75 0.42 -7.08
CA PHE A 598 -26.03 -0.84 -7.05
C PHE A 598 -24.51 -0.68 -7.02
N GLU A 599 -23.98 0.28 -7.78
CA GLU A 599 -22.55 0.61 -7.84
C GLU A 599 -21.98 1.13 -6.52
N LYS A 600 -22.85 1.53 -5.59
CA LYS A 600 -22.49 2.12 -4.31
C LYS A 600 -22.69 1.18 -3.14
N ARG A 601 -23.39 0.08 -3.36
CA ARG A 601 -23.62 -0.96 -2.37
C ARG A 601 -22.37 -1.76 -2.10
N TYR A 602 -22.33 -2.37 -0.93
CA TYR A 602 -21.26 -3.26 -0.52
C TYR A 602 -21.60 -4.72 -0.81
N PHE A 603 -20.55 -5.50 -1.07
CA PHE A 603 -20.59 -6.94 -1.27
C PHE A 603 -19.60 -7.62 -0.33
N ALA A 604 -19.86 -8.86 0.06
CA ALA A 604 -18.94 -9.68 0.83
C ALA A 604 -18.78 -11.09 0.22
N GLY A 605 -17.65 -11.74 0.57
CA GLY A 605 -17.22 -13.00 -0.04
C GLY A 605 -16.31 -12.82 -1.24
N GLY A 606 -15.50 -13.83 -1.50
CA GLY A 606 -14.50 -13.86 -2.58
C GLY A 606 -13.06 -13.74 -2.10
N SER A 607 -12.14 -13.79 -3.05
CA SER A 607 -10.70 -13.87 -2.81
C SER A 607 -10.10 -12.68 -2.06
N ASN A 608 -10.73 -11.51 -2.10
CA ASN A 608 -10.27 -10.26 -1.45
C ASN A 608 -11.19 -9.82 -0.30
N SER A 609 -12.02 -10.72 0.21
CA SER A 609 -12.98 -10.48 1.27
C SER A 609 -12.97 -11.68 2.23
N VAL A 610 -14.13 -12.17 2.69
CA VAL A 610 -14.22 -13.36 3.55
C VAL A 610 -14.12 -14.61 2.69
N ARG A 611 -12.96 -15.25 2.66
CA ARG A 611 -12.58 -16.33 1.72
C ARG A 611 -13.26 -17.69 1.93
N GLY A 612 -14.13 -17.81 2.92
CA GLY A 612 -15.01 -19.00 3.06
C GLY A 612 -16.22 -19.01 2.12
N TRP A 613 -16.47 -17.91 1.40
CA TRP A 613 -17.60 -17.71 0.50
C TRP A 613 -17.13 -17.35 -0.90
N SER A 614 -17.88 -17.79 -1.90
CA SER A 614 -17.71 -17.36 -3.28
C SER A 614 -17.88 -15.84 -3.41
N VAL A 615 -17.50 -15.29 -4.56
CA VAL A 615 -17.64 -13.87 -4.84
C VAL A 615 -19.09 -13.44 -4.67
N ARG A 616 -19.35 -12.41 -3.85
CA ARG A 616 -20.70 -11.85 -3.61
C ARG A 616 -21.72 -12.84 -3.08
N SER A 617 -21.33 -13.85 -2.32
CA SER A 617 -22.26 -14.87 -1.83
C SER A 617 -22.45 -14.84 -0.29
N LEU A 618 -21.97 -13.79 0.39
CA LEU A 618 -22.14 -13.61 1.83
C LEU A 618 -23.04 -12.43 2.14
N GLY A 619 -24.05 -12.66 2.98
CA GLY A 619 -24.95 -11.65 3.52
C GLY A 619 -26.07 -11.22 2.53
N PRO A 620 -26.83 -10.16 2.88
CA PRO A 620 -26.70 -9.33 4.07
C PRO A 620 -27.17 -10.03 5.35
N GLY A 621 -26.49 -9.76 6.45
CA GLY A 621 -26.84 -10.32 7.77
C GLY A 621 -26.95 -11.83 7.78
N GLY A 622 -28.10 -12.34 8.25
CA GLY A 622 -28.48 -13.75 8.21
C GLY A 622 -29.29 -14.18 6.99
N TYR A 623 -29.42 -13.32 5.98
CA TYR A 623 -30.23 -13.59 4.79
C TYR A 623 -29.78 -14.83 4.03
N VAL A 624 -30.73 -15.73 3.76
CA VAL A 624 -30.56 -16.91 2.92
C VAL A 624 -31.67 -16.95 1.89
N ARG A 625 -31.29 -17.14 0.65
CA ARG A 625 -32.27 -17.40 -0.39
C ARG A 625 -32.74 -18.85 -0.36
N ASN A 626 -34.06 -19.06 -0.36
CA ASN A 626 -34.66 -20.40 -0.22
C ASN A 626 -34.71 -21.21 -1.54
N ASP A 627 -34.45 -20.60 -2.69
CA ASP A 627 -34.57 -21.24 -4.00
C ASP A 627 -33.26 -21.82 -4.57
N GLY A 628 -32.18 -21.78 -3.81
CA GLY A 628 -30.88 -22.35 -4.19
C GLY A 628 -30.14 -21.60 -5.31
N ARG A 629 -30.71 -20.54 -5.88
CA ARG A 629 -30.05 -19.70 -6.89
C ARG A 629 -29.21 -18.63 -6.21
N ILE A 630 -28.04 -18.33 -6.76
CA ILE A 630 -27.20 -17.24 -6.30
C ILE A 630 -27.73 -15.93 -6.88
N ASP A 631 -28.34 -15.10 -6.03
CA ASP A 631 -28.80 -13.78 -6.43
C ASP A 631 -27.78 -12.71 -6.04
N PHE A 632 -26.83 -12.46 -6.93
CA PHE A 632 -25.80 -11.45 -6.71
C PHE A 632 -26.34 -10.03 -6.48
N ILE A 633 -27.55 -9.74 -6.87
CA ILE A 633 -28.15 -8.40 -6.76
C ILE A 633 -28.70 -8.19 -5.37
N ASN A 634 -29.36 -9.20 -4.80
CA ASN A 634 -29.90 -9.14 -3.45
C ASN A 634 -28.85 -9.37 -2.36
N GLN A 635 -27.70 -9.96 -2.70
CA GLN A 635 -26.58 -10.12 -1.77
C GLN A 635 -25.71 -8.85 -1.69
N THR A 636 -26.36 -7.74 -1.39
CA THR A 636 -25.75 -6.41 -1.24
C THR A 636 -26.17 -5.77 0.06
N GLY A 637 -25.35 -4.88 0.59
CA GLY A 637 -25.63 -4.15 1.84
C GLY A 637 -25.22 -2.68 1.78
N ASP A 638 -25.66 -1.95 2.77
CA ASP A 638 -25.35 -0.54 2.97
C ASP A 638 -24.26 -0.34 4.03
N ILE A 639 -24.01 -1.36 4.85
CA ILE A 639 -22.94 -1.43 5.84
C ILE A 639 -22.05 -2.62 5.51
N LYS A 640 -20.74 -2.48 5.67
CA LYS A 640 -19.75 -3.54 5.50
C LYS A 640 -18.76 -3.52 6.65
N LEU A 641 -18.49 -4.67 7.23
CA LEU A 641 -17.41 -4.90 8.18
C LEU A 641 -16.57 -6.08 7.70
N GLU A 642 -15.26 -5.88 7.59
CA GLU A 642 -14.30 -6.95 7.30
C GLU A 642 -13.07 -6.83 8.20
N LEU A 643 -12.64 -7.95 8.71
CA LEU A 643 -11.44 -8.13 9.52
C LEU A 643 -10.69 -9.34 8.96
N SER A 644 -9.40 -9.20 8.68
CA SER A 644 -8.58 -10.29 8.18
C SER A 644 -7.23 -10.29 8.86
N ALA A 645 -6.73 -11.48 9.16
CA ALA A 645 -5.38 -11.71 9.63
C ALA A 645 -4.77 -12.83 8.79
N GLU A 646 -3.62 -12.56 8.18
CA GLU A 646 -2.92 -13.49 7.30
C GLU A 646 -1.45 -13.57 7.67
N MET A 647 -1.01 -14.73 8.12
CA MET A 647 0.39 -15.03 8.33
C MET A 647 0.98 -15.60 7.05
N ARG A 648 1.93 -14.88 6.48
CA ARG A 648 2.64 -15.21 5.23
C ARG A 648 4.04 -15.66 5.57
N SER A 649 4.48 -16.78 5.00
CA SER A 649 5.84 -17.30 5.21
C SER A 649 6.42 -17.83 3.91
N HIS A 650 7.66 -17.41 3.61
CA HIS A 650 8.40 -17.92 2.46
C HIS A 650 8.73 -19.41 2.67
N LEU A 651 8.46 -20.23 1.66
CA LEU A 651 8.78 -21.66 1.67
C LEU A 651 10.16 -21.91 1.00
N PHE A 652 10.17 -21.89 -0.29
CA PHE A 652 11.35 -22.09 -1.11
C PHE A 652 11.13 -21.43 -2.48
N TRP A 653 12.21 -21.14 -3.18
CA TRP A 653 12.20 -20.48 -4.49
C TRP A 653 11.30 -19.24 -4.47
N ARG A 654 10.21 -19.21 -5.22
CA ARG A 654 9.21 -18.13 -5.25
C ARG A 654 7.91 -18.48 -4.51
N PHE A 655 7.86 -19.66 -3.90
CA PHE A 655 6.68 -20.11 -3.17
C PHE A 655 6.62 -19.52 -1.76
N GLN A 656 5.44 -19.05 -1.42
CA GLN A 656 5.09 -18.61 -0.08
C GLN A 656 3.79 -19.31 0.35
N SER A 657 3.71 -19.70 1.60
CA SER A 657 2.47 -20.17 2.20
C SER A 657 1.78 -19.03 2.94
N ALA A 658 0.47 -19.14 3.08
CA ALA A 658 -0.32 -18.29 3.93
C ALA A 658 -1.28 -19.13 4.78
N ILE A 659 -1.49 -18.70 6.01
CA ILE A 659 -2.58 -19.15 6.87
C ILE A 659 -3.38 -17.90 7.21
N PHE A 660 -4.71 -17.99 7.10
CA PHE A 660 -5.53 -16.82 7.30
C PHE A 660 -6.81 -17.11 8.09
N VAL A 661 -7.30 -16.06 8.71
CA VAL A 661 -8.62 -15.98 9.32
C VAL A 661 -9.27 -14.70 8.85
N ASP A 662 -10.46 -14.82 8.29
CA ASP A 662 -11.27 -13.69 7.82
C ASP A 662 -12.58 -13.67 8.60
N ALA A 663 -13.05 -12.49 8.96
CA ALA A 663 -14.33 -12.29 9.63
C ALA A 663 -15.03 -11.07 9.03
N GLY A 664 -16.35 -11.11 8.90
CA GLY A 664 -17.08 -9.96 8.41
C GLY A 664 -18.45 -10.31 7.86
N ASN A 665 -19.18 -9.29 7.46
CA ASN A 665 -20.45 -9.39 6.75
C ASN A 665 -20.83 -8.03 6.17
N ILE A 666 -21.95 -8.00 5.47
CA ILE A 666 -22.66 -6.80 5.05
C ILE A 666 -24.05 -6.78 5.68
N TRP A 667 -24.63 -5.62 5.80
CA TRP A 667 -26.00 -5.42 6.30
C TRP A 667 -26.68 -4.29 5.55
N THR A 668 -28.01 -4.31 5.52
CA THR A 668 -28.79 -3.16 5.10
C THR A 668 -29.07 -2.25 6.30
N ILE A 669 -29.19 -0.93 6.05
CA ILE A 669 -29.61 0.01 7.08
C ILE A 669 -31.13 -0.03 7.26
N ARG A 670 -31.86 -0.14 6.16
CA ARG A 670 -33.31 -0.23 6.16
C ARG A 670 -33.78 -1.67 6.12
N LYS A 671 -34.96 -1.94 6.63
CA LYS A 671 -35.61 -3.22 6.48
C LYS A 671 -36.16 -3.35 5.06
N TYR A 672 -35.84 -4.43 4.38
CA TYR A 672 -36.40 -4.82 3.10
C TYR A 672 -37.07 -6.18 3.26
N ASP A 673 -38.31 -6.31 2.75
CA ASP A 673 -39.05 -7.57 2.85
C ASP A 673 -38.39 -8.69 2.03
N ASP A 674 -37.67 -8.32 0.98
CA ASP A 674 -36.90 -9.22 0.12
C ASP A 674 -35.59 -9.72 0.74
N GLN A 675 -35.17 -9.11 1.86
CA GLN A 675 -33.94 -9.47 2.57
C GLN A 675 -34.22 -9.66 4.06
N PRO A 676 -35.06 -10.67 4.43
CA PRO A 676 -35.34 -10.95 5.83
C PRO A 676 -34.02 -11.24 6.58
N ASP A 677 -33.89 -10.73 7.80
CA ASP A 677 -32.67 -10.81 8.64
C ASP A 677 -31.42 -10.10 8.05
N GLY A 678 -31.59 -9.32 6.97
CA GLY A 678 -30.50 -8.55 6.36
C GLY A 678 -30.22 -7.21 7.03
N GLN A 679 -31.15 -6.69 7.86
CA GLN A 679 -31.02 -5.40 8.49
C GLN A 679 -30.01 -5.41 9.64
N PHE A 680 -29.14 -4.38 9.71
CA PHE A 680 -28.23 -4.18 10.84
C PHE A 680 -28.99 -3.85 12.13
N ARG A 681 -28.71 -4.60 13.18
CA ARG A 681 -29.24 -4.39 14.52
C ARG A 681 -28.15 -4.64 15.55
N PHE A 682 -28.01 -3.73 16.51
CA PHE A 682 -26.98 -3.82 17.54
C PHE A 682 -27.11 -5.06 18.45
N ASP A 683 -28.32 -5.60 18.62
CA ASP A 683 -28.59 -6.79 19.41
C ASP A 683 -28.26 -8.11 18.71
N THR A 684 -28.19 -8.14 17.37
CA THR A 684 -28.04 -9.38 16.61
C THR A 684 -26.79 -9.42 15.72
N PHE A 685 -26.20 -8.29 15.35
CA PHE A 685 -25.14 -8.23 14.35
C PHE A 685 -23.92 -9.11 14.69
N MET A 686 -23.57 -9.26 15.99
CA MET A 686 -22.45 -10.12 16.41
C MET A 686 -22.67 -11.59 16.06
N LYS A 687 -23.93 -12.08 16.10
CA LYS A 687 -24.29 -13.44 15.70
C LYS A 687 -24.29 -13.62 14.17
N GLN A 688 -24.35 -12.52 13.46
CA GLN A 688 -24.34 -12.49 11.99
C GLN A 688 -22.96 -12.27 11.39
N ILE A 689 -21.90 -12.20 12.20
CA ILE A 689 -20.53 -12.13 11.69
C ILE A 689 -20.13 -13.52 11.16
N ALA A 690 -19.86 -13.57 9.85
CA ALA A 690 -19.27 -14.73 9.22
C ALA A 690 -17.80 -14.85 9.59
N VAL A 691 -17.33 -16.07 9.84
CA VAL A 691 -15.90 -16.34 10.08
C VAL A 691 -15.44 -17.46 9.16
N ALA A 692 -14.30 -17.25 8.51
CA ALA A 692 -13.61 -18.22 7.70
C ALA A 692 -12.16 -18.37 8.14
N TYR A 693 -11.60 -19.54 7.94
CA TYR A 693 -10.17 -19.82 8.08
C TYR A 693 -9.69 -20.58 6.86
N GLY A 694 -8.38 -20.56 6.62
CA GLY A 694 -7.88 -21.28 5.46
C GLY A 694 -6.38 -21.21 5.30
N ILE A 695 -5.97 -21.86 4.22
CA ILE A 695 -4.58 -21.91 3.80
C ILE A 695 -4.46 -21.39 2.37
N GLY A 696 -3.32 -20.85 2.04
CA GLY A 696 -3.07 -20.37 0.70
C GLY A 696 -1.62 -20.59 0.24
N LEU A 697 -1.49 -20.80 -1.04
CA LEU A 697 -0.20 -20.87 -1.73
C LEU A 697 -0.04 -19.61 -2.58
N ARG A 698 1.14 -19.01 -2.51
CA ARG A 698 1.52 -17.81 -3.24
C ARG A 698 2.72 -18.13 -4.13
N LEU A 699 2.68 -17.72 -5.38
CA LEU A 699 3.81 -17.75 -6.29
C LEU A 699 4.19 -16.29 -6.62
N ASN A 700 5.28 -15.82 -6.02
CA ASN A 700 5.71 -14.43 -6.10
C ASN A 700 6.76 -14.24 -7.20
N PHE A 701 6.43 -13.44 -8.22
CA PHE A 701 7.27 -13.12 -9.37
C PHE A 701 7.84 -11.69 -9.32
N ASP A 702 7.99 -11.10 -8.16
CA ASP A 702 8.47 -9.73 -7.95
C ASP A 702 7.52 -8.63 -8.50
N TYR A 703 7.00 -8.81 -9.72
CA TYR A 703 6.05 -7.88 -10.37
C TYR A 703 4.59 -8.22 -10.08
N PHE A 704 4.28 -9.49 -9.84
CA PHE A 704 2.94 -9.96 -9.52
C PHE A 704 3.00 -11.24 -8.68
N VAL A 705 1.93 -11.50 -7.97
CA VAL A 705 1.77 -12.70 -7.14
C VAL A 705 0.55 -13.47 -7.63
N ILE A 706 0.77 -14.72 -7.99
CA ILE A 706 -0.35 -15.66 -8.22
C ILE A 706 -0.67 -16.31 -6.89
N ARG A 707 -1.93 -16.42 -6.54
CA ARG A 707 -2.36 -17.08 -5.31
C ARG A 707 -3.50 -18.06 -5.54
N LEU A 708 -3.43 -19.12 -4.77
CA LEU A 708 -4.48 -20.13 -4.63
C LEU A 708 -4.84 -20.17 -3.15
N ASP A 709 -6.07 -19.84 -2.82
CA ASP A 709 -6.59 -19.87 -1.47
C ASP A 709 -7.69 -20.94 -1.34
N MET A 710 -7.64 -21.73 -0.27
CA MET A 710 -8.71 -22.62 0.15
C MET A 710 -9.24 -22.09 1.48
N GLY A 711 -10.46 -21.59 1.47
CA GLY A 711 -11.16 -21.09 2.65
C GLY A 711 -12.20 -22.09 3.12
N MET A 712 -12.32 -22.25 4.44
CA MET A 712 -13.34 -23.04 5.13
C MET A 712 -14.17 -22.11 6.01
N LYS A 713 -15.48 -22.32 6.02
CA LYS A 713 -16.38 -21.59 6.93
C LYS A 713 -16.19 -22.09 8.35
N ALA A 714 -16.05 -21.19 9.29
CA ALA A 714 -16.04 -21.49 10.74
C ALA A 714 -17.37 -21.12 11.39
N VAL A 715 -17.91 -19.94 11.04
CA VAL A 715 -19.24 -19.47 11.46
C VAL A 715 -20.02 -19.05 10.23
N ASN A 716 -21.20 -19.61 10.01
CA ASN A 716 -22.06 -19.30 8.90
C ASN A 716 -23.34 -18.59 9.37
N PRO A 717 -23.46 -17.27 9.16
CA PRO A 717 -24.59 -16.48 9.64
C PRO A 717 -25.91 -16.84 9.01
N ALA A 718 -25.90 -17.53 7.86
CA ALA A 718 -27.10 -17.99 7.19
C ALA A 718 -27.94 -18.99 8.02
N TYR A 719 -27.36 -19.62 9.02
CA TYR A 719 -27.99 -20.69 9.82
C TYR A 719 -27.94 -20.38 11.32
N THR A 720 -28.32 -19.18 11.73
CA THR A 720 -28.19 -18.70 13.12
C THR A 720 -28.88 -19.56 14.18
N THR A 721 -29.86 -20.38 13.79
CA THR A 721 -30.68 -21.22 14.68
C THR A 721 -30.38 -22.71 14.57
N SER A 722 -29.46 -23.14 13.71
CA SER A 722 -29.15 -24.57 13.46
C SER A 722 -27.71 -24.92 13.82
N ARG A 723 -27.42 -26.24 13.86
CA ARG A 723 -26.04 -26.75 14.03
C ARG A 723 -25.10 -26.29 12.91
N GLU A 724 -25.63 -25.94 11.75
CA GLU A 724 -24.92 -25.47 10.57
C GLU A 724 -24.39 -24.05 10.75
N HIS A 725 -24.78 -23.36 11.82
CA HIS A 725 -24.17 -22.09 12.22
C HIS A 725 -22.69 -22.21 12.52
N PHE A 726 -22.26 -23.39 13.05
CA PHE A 726 -20.86 -23.64 13.39
C PHE A 726 -20.25 -24.76 12.56
N PRO A 727 -19.93 -24.54 11.27
CA PRO A 727 -19.26 -25.52 10.42
C PRO A 727 -17.92 -26.01 10.96
N LEU A 728 -17.25 -25.21 11.79
CA LEU A 728 -15.99 -25.60 12.46
C LEU A 728 -16.19 -26.91 13.28
N VAL A 729 -17.36 -27.09 13.88
CA VAL A 729 -17.70 -28.28 14.72
C VAL A 729 -18.47 -29.29 13.89
N HIS A 730 -19.34 -28.87 13.01
CA HIS A 730 -20.21 -29.70 12.18
C HIS A 730 -19.87 -29.55 10.68
N SER A 731 -18.61 -29.84 10.34
CA SER A 731 -18.07 -29.60 9.01
C SER A 731 -18.69 -30.50 7.94
N ASN A 732 -19.01 -29.90 6.80
CA ASN A 732 -19.30 -30.59 5.55
C ASN A 732 -18.42 -29.99 4.47
N PHE A 733 -17.37 -30.71 4.06
CA PHE A 733 -16.40 -30.17 3.12
C PHE A 733 -17.05 -29.68 1.81
N SER A 734 -18.04 -30.43 1.29
CA SER A 734 -18.70 -30.05 0.03
C SER A 734 -19.46 -28.72 0.11
N ARG A 735 -20.02 -28.39 1.27
CA ARG A 735 -20.80 -27.15 1.50
C ARG A 735 -19.94 -25.98 2.00
N ASP A 736 -18.92 -26.28 2.81
CA ASP A 736 -18.29 -25.28 3.67
C ASP A 736 -16.93 -24.78 3.17
N HIS A 737 -16.44 -25.31 2.01
CA HIS A 737 -15.19 -24.85 1.40
C HIS A 737 -15.44 -23.89 0.24
N ALA A 738 -14.44 -23.04 -0.03
CA ALA A 738 -14.35 -22.24 -1.22
C ALA A 738 -12.90 -22.18 -1.72
N PHE A 739 -12.70 -22.38 -3.01
CA PHE A 739 -11.41 -22.21 -3.66
C PHE A 739 -11.38 -20.90 -4.42
N HIS A 740 -10.26 -20.17 -4.27
CA HIS A 740 -10.04 -18.90 -4.93
C HIS A 740 -8.71 -18.91 -5.68
N PHE A 741 -8.78 -18.59 -6.96
CA PHE A 741 -7.62 -18.20 -7.75
C PHE A 741 -7.62 -16.68 -7.88
N ALA A 742 -6.48 -16.05 -7.63
CA ALA A 742 -6.37 -14.60 -7.77
C ALA A 742 -4.94 -14.15 -8.07
N VAL A 743 -4.80 -12.92 -8.55
CA VAL A 743 -3.52 -12.24 -8.78
C VAL A 743 -3.41 -11.07 -7.83
N GLY A 744 -2.25 -10.93 -7.18
CA GLY A 744 -2.00 -9.93 -6.14
C GLY A 744 -2.27 -10.44 -4.73
N PHE A 745 -1.96 -9.60 -3.73
CA PHE A 745 -2.33 -9.86 -2.33
C PHE A 745 -3.79 -9.49 -2.06
N PRO A 746 -4.45 -10.08 -1.06
CA PRO A 746 -5.86 -9.78 -0.80
C PRO A 746 -6.09 -8.36 -0.25
N PHE A 747 -5.08 -7.78 0.40
CA PHE A 747 -5.09 -6.43 1.00
C PHE A 747 -3.67 -5.89 1.19
#